data_14c90c43d7ad84120cfb07899fcd3e15
#
_entry.id   14c90c43d7ad84120cfb07899fcd3e15
#
_cell.length_a   1.000
_cell.length_b   1.000
_cell.length_c   1.000
_cell.angle_alpha   90.00
_cell.angle_beta   90.00
_cell.angle_gamma   90.00
#
_symmetry.space_group_name_H-M   'P 1'
#
loop_
_entity.id
_entity.type
_entity.pdbx_description
1 polymer ?
#
loop_
_entity_poly.entity_id
_entity_poly.type
_entity_poly.pdbx_seq_one_letter_code
_entity_poly.pdbx_strand_id
1 'polypeptide(L)'
;MNYTVQDLPAIAGTRKLASWTTMLLAAVILAACGGGAGTSINPDSGSAAACDPNDASTFAECGTVMVALTDANGDFLNYTVDVLSLTLETANGRIVDTLPRSTRINFSEYVDLTELVTVATIPPGTYVAGTISLDYSGAEIYVEAEGESKDTVVKDDHGNVIGQTELKIELSNRDRLIVTKGRPAFLQLDFDLAASHTVDIEPTPAEAVAEQFILAEVAPVDEKDIRVRGPLFAVNIDEMSYTVAIRPFHDRDGDFGRVKVFVSDDTEFEVNEVMFEGAEGLRALSEAGQGTPTVAKGTFNVAERKFTADIVLAGSSVPGIDRDAVIGNVIKRDGNFLTIRGATIVPSDRRVHFHDDVVVEVGPDTKVFKDGDRVSDLSIDAISIGQRVTIRGNQPTPTTDALAPQILFDATQGAVRMHVTHLSGIVNSVLPGESDITLHSIDRRRVQIFDFAGTGKSEMEDADPDNYSIATGNLTLADFAAGKPVVARGFPNAFGMAPPDFMGRTVIDYTDVRSALGVGWGVAGTAMPFSSIESEYLILKNQNEDIDQRHYIKQGPVLIDLTSLDSDTTIVPRETGRLAFYIKSSDSLRMYSDFADFADDLNNSLIIDGDRARSMHARGKYDAAENVFTAYKIGVHLLEPQ
;
A
#
# COMPACT_ATOMS: atom_id res chain seq x y z
N MET A 1 42.78 -1.91 -31.90
CA MET A 1 42.23 -2.04 -33.26
C MET A 1 41.06 -1.10 -33.36
N ASN A 2 41.27 -0.01 -34.13
CA ASN A 2 40.27 1.03 -34.36
C ASN A 2 39.20 0.51 -35.34
N TYR A 3 37.95 0.79 -35.09
CA TYR A 3 36.93 0.89 -36.14
C TYR A 3 36.10 2.15 -35.97
N THR A 4 36.12 2.87 -37.06
CA THR A 4 35.56 4.20 -37.35
C THR A 4 34.04 4.16 -37.56
N VAL A 5 33.42 5.26 -37.16
CA VAL A 5 32.05 5.68 -37.48
C VAL A 5 31.86 5.78 -39.01
N GLN A 6 30.75 5.33 -39.52
CA GLN A 6 30.27 5.66 -40.87
C GLN A 6 28.87 6.23 -40.85
N ASP A 7 28.79 7.36 -41.57
CA ASP A 7 27.71 8.33 -41.75
C ASP A 7 26.41 7.74 -42.34
N LEU A 8 25.31 8.31 -41.90
CA LEU A 8 24.00 8.23 -42.55
C LEU A 8 23.81 9.45 -43.48
N PRO A 9 23.24 9.25 -44.69
CA PRO A 9 22.92 10.40 -45.54
C PRO A 9 21.51 10.95 -45.26
N ALA A 10 21.44 12.28 -45.21
CA ALA A 10 20.23 13.07 -45.23
C ALA A 10 19.53 13.03 -46.58
N ILE A 11 18.21 12.85 -46.58
CA ILE A 11 17.35 13.12 -47.75
C ILE A 11 16.42 14.28 -47.42
N ALA A 12 16.71 15.40 -48.09
CA ALA A 12 15.84 16.58 -48.22
C ALA A 12 14.90 16.40 -49.40
N GLY A 13 13.67 16.87 -49.30
CA GLY A 13 12.73 16.88 -50.43
C GLY A 13 11.35 17.39 -50.04
N THR A 14 11.24 18.68 -50.04
CA THR A 14 10.42 19.62 -50.86
C THR A 14 8.92 19.70 -50.60
N ARG A 15 8.58 20.91 -50.24
CA ARG A 15 7.21 21.53 -50.19
C ARG A 15 6.46 21.39 -51.51
N LYS A 16 5.13 21.19 -51.43
CA LYS A 16 4.19 21.81 -52.38
C LYS A 16 2.94 22.34 -51.66
N LEU A 17 2.76 23.62 -51.74
CA LEU A 17 1.52 24.40 -51.54
C LEU A 17 0.59 24.24 -52.74
N ALA A 18 -0.68 24.13 -52.49
CA ALA A 18 -1.79 24.58 -53.37
C ALA A 18 -3.06 24.55 -52.49
N SER A 19 -3.64 25.60 -52.02
CA SER A 19 -4.31 26.76 -52.63
C SER A 19 -5.70 26.45 -53.21
N TRP A 20 -6.73 27.03 -52.50
CA TRP A 20 -8.00 27.53 -52.95
C TRP A 20 -9.13 26.56 -53.38
N THR A 21 -10.28 26.63 -52.71
CA THR A 21 -11.43 27.45 -53.24
C THR A 21 -12.56 27.54 -52.19
N THR A 22 -12.95 28.76 -51.96
CA THR A 22 -14.20 29.27 -51.36
C THR A 22 -15.42 28.88 -52.18
N MET A 23 -16.53 28.51 -51.54
CA MET A 23 -17.89 28.67 -52.12
C MET A 23 -18.90 29.06 -51.04
N LEU A 24 -19.29 30.32 -51.10
CA LEU A 24 -20.52 30.91 -50.55
C LEU A 24 -21.72 30.51 -51.39
N LEU A 25 -22.89 30.22 -50.77
CA LEU A 25 -24.24 30.54 -51.27
C LEU A 25 -25.21 30.33 -50.10
N ALA A 26 -25.74 31.33 -49.55
CA ALA A 26 -26.93 32.15 -49.91
C ALA A 26 -28.21 31.62 -49.21
N ALA A 27 -28.68 32.48 -48.32
CA ALA A 27 -29.95 32.41 -47.60
C ALA A 27 -31.13 32.55 -48.56
N VAL A 28 -32.21 31.80 -48.28
CA VAL A 28 -33.56 32.13 -48.79
C VAL A 28 -34.48 32.23 -47.59
N ILE A 29 -34.95 33.46 -47.35
CA ILE A 29 -36.04 33.78 -46.45
C ILE A 29 -37.32 33.64 -47.26
N LEU A 30 -38.28 32.83 -46.79
CA LEU A 30 -39.68 32.91 -47.24
C LEU A 30 -40.56 33.01 -45.99
N ALA A 31 -41.10 34.19 -45.79
CA ALA A 31 -42.19 34.46 -44.86
C ALA A 31 -43.52 34.09 -45.53
N ALA A 32 -44.31 33.27 -44.85
CA ALA A 32 -45.72 33.14 -45.15
C ALA A 32 -46.50 33.21 -43.84
N CYS A 33 -47.27 34.26 -43.69
CA CYS A 33 -48.29 34.42 -42.65
C CYS A 33 -49.49 33.48 -42.94
N GLY A 34 -49.92 32.74 -41.88
CA GLY A 34 -51.21 32.04 -41.88
C GLY A 34 -51.60 31.72 -40.46
N GLY A 35 -52.54 32.44 -39.88
CA GLY A 35 -53.00 32.27 -38.52
C GLY A 35 -53.78 30.98 -38.31
N GLY A 36 -53.62 30.38 -37.15
CA GLY A 36 -54.41 29.25 -36.67
C GLY A 36 -54.09 28.99 -35.20
N ALA A 37 -55.13 28.89 -34.42
CA ALA A 37 -55.23 28.86 -32.97
C ALA A 37 -54.15 28.07 -32.20
N GLY A 38 -53.79 28.61 -31.08
CA GLY A 38 -52.75 28.11 -30.18
C GLY A 38 -52.97 26.73 -29.58
N THR A 39 -51.94 25.94 -29.68
CA THR A 39 -51.51 25.03 -28.63
C THR A 39 -50.05 25.39 -28.33
N SER A 40 -49.82 25.93 -27.14
CA SER A 40 -48.49 26.12 -26.62
C SER A 40 -47.86 24.75 -26.42
N ILE A 41 -47.06 24.33 -27.41
CA ILE A 41 -46.07 23.28 -27.18
C ILE A 41 -44.95 23.97 -26.40
N ASN A 42 -44.95 23.82 -25.09
CA ASN A 42 -43.73 23.94 -24.31
C ASN A 42 -42.77 22.92 -24.91
N PRO A 43 -41.60 23.31 -25.39
CA PRO A 43 -40.53 22.37 -25.49
C PRO A 43 -40.15 22.11 -24.04
N ASP A 44 -40.65 21.02 -23.52
CA ASP A 44 -40.06 20.41 -22.33
C ASP A 44 -38.60 20.17 -22.71
N SER A 45 -37.77 21.13 -22.37
CA SER A 45 -36.35 20.88 -22.19
C SER A 45 -36.29 19.93 -21.00
N GLY A 46 -36.39 18.63 -21.29
CA GLY A 46 -36.12 17.61 -20.34
C GLY A 46 -34.73 17.90 -19.82
N SER A 47 -34.63 18.52 -18.64
CA SER A 47 -33.40 18.59 -17.93
C SER A 47 -32.95 17.15 -17.78
N ALA A 48 -31.80 16.78 -18.37
CA ALA A 48 -31.21 15.49 -18.15
C ALA A 48 -31.26 15.24 -16.64
N ALA A 49 -31.79 14.09 -16.22
CA ALA A 49 -31.93 13.77 -14.81
C ALA A 49 -30.55 13.94 -14.15
N ALA A 50 -30.51 14.69 -13.06
CA ALA A 50 -29.25 14.85 -12.31
C ALA A 50 -28.82 13.48 -11.79
N CYS A 51 -27.51 13.25 -11.67
CA CYS A 51 -26.98 12.02 -11.08
C CYS A 51 -27.58 11.78 -9.69
N ASP A 52 -28.24 10.64 -9.52
CA ASP A 52 -28.61 10.06 -8.23
C ASP A 52 -27.90 8.71 -8.09
N PRO A 53 -26.94 8.56 -7.14
CA PRO A 53 -26.23 7.30 -6.93
C PRO A 53 -27.12 6.12 -6.57
N ASN A 54 -28.34 6.37 -6.12
CA ASN A 54 -29.31 5.33 -5.73
C ASN A 54 -30.27 4.96 -6.88
N ASP A 55 -30.25 5.67 -7.99
CA ASP A 55 -31.09 5.41 -9.14
C ASP A 55 -30.25 5.01 -10.37
N ALA A 56 -30.24 3.71 -10.68
CA ALA A 56 -29.49 3.14 -11.80
C ALA A 56 -29.83 3.78 -13.16
N SER A 57 -31.02 4.37 -13.32
CA SER A 57 -31.40 5.05 -14.54
C SER A 57 -30.64 6.35 -14.78
N THR A 58 -30.02 6.91 -13.76
CA THR A 58 -29.23 8.15 -13.79
C THR A 58 -27.72 7.91 -13.84
N PHE A 59 -27.23 6.67 -13.78
CA PHE A 59 -25.79 6.36 -13.73
C PHE A 59 -25.00 6.92 -14.90
N ALA A 60 -25.61 7.07 -16.08
CA ALA A 60 -24.98 7.74 -17.23
C ALA A 60 -24.64 9.22 -16.97
N GLU A 61 -25.31 9.84 -16.00
CA GLU A 61 -25.10 11.22 -15.57
C GLU A 61 -24.11 11.35 -14.40
N CYS A 62 -23.71 10.22 -13.82
CA CYS A 62 -22.80 10.14 -12.70
C CYS A 62 -21.34 10.05 -13.14
N GLY A 63 -20.45 10.36 -12.22
CA GLY A 63 -19.04 10.05 -12.30
C GLY A 63 -18.70 8.82 -11.46
N THR A 64 -17.44 8.42 -11.48
CA THR A 64 -16.94 7.27 -10.72
C THR A 64 -15.71 7.68 -9.93
N VAL A 65 -15.62 7.24 -8.69
CA VAL A 65 -14.39 7.32 -7.89
C VAL A 65 -13.94 5.92 -7.48
N MET A 66 -12.68 5.63 -7.71
CA MET A 66 -11.99 4.43 -7.23
C MET A 66 -11.30 4.80 -5.92
N VAL A 67 -11.68 4.17 -4.82
CA VAL A 67 -11.07 4.41 -3.51
C VAL A 67 -10.23 3.21 -3.14
N ALA A 68 -8.98 3.47 -2.79
CA ALA A 68 -8.02 2.48 -2.38
C ALA A 68 -7.45 2.81 -1.00
N LEU A 69 -7.11 1.78 -0.22
CA LEU A 69 -6.46 1.90 1.08
C LEU A 69 -5.05 1.35 1.04
N THR A 70 -4.15 2.05 1.69
CA THR A 70 -2.78 1.63 1.94
C THR A 70 -2.39 1.98 3.37
N ASP A 71 -1.22 1.51 3.81
CA ASP A 71 -0.65 1.84 5.11
C ASP A 71 0.86 2.08 5.00
N ALA A 72 1.41 2.83 5.93
CA ALA A 72 2.83 2.97 6.13
C ALA A 72 3.31 2.01 7.21
N ASN A 73 4.56 1.58 7.11
CA ASN A 73 5.19 0.66 8.04
C ASN A 73 5.13 1.15 9.50
N GLY A 74 4.60 0.31 10.40
CA GLY A 74 4.50 0.55 11.86
C GLY A 74 4.85 -0.69 12.66
N ASP A 75 4.76 -0.61 13.98
CA ASP A 75 5.14 -1.68 14.91
C ASP A 75 3.98 -2.69 15.16
N PHE A 76 2.91 -2.62 14.36
CA PHE A 76 1.73 -3.45 14.52
C PHE A 76 1.84 -4.75 13.71
N LEU A 77 1.63 -5.88 14.37
CA LEU A 77 1.48 -7.20 13.75
C LEU A 77 0.07 -7.39 13.18
N ASN A 78 -0.93 -6.84 13.88
CA ASN A 78 -2.32 -6.79 13.46
C ASN A 78 -2.95 -5.49 13.92
N TYR A 79 -3.69 -4.83 13.03
CA TYR A 79 -4.43 -3.61 13.35
C TYR A 79 -5.80 -3.65 12.68
N THR A 80 -6.72 -4.39 13.31
CA THR A 80 -8.05 -4.65 12.76
C THR A 80 -9.10 -3.81 13.46
N VAL A 81 -9.77 -2.93 12.71
CA VAL A 81 -10.85 -2.05 13.16
C VAL A 81 -12.02 -2.08 12.18
N ASP A 82 -13.19 -1.61 12.62
CA ASP A 82 -14.34 -1.46 11.73
C ASP A 82 -14.37 -0.05 11.14
N VAL A 83 -14.36 0.06 9.80
CA VAL A 83 -14.63 1.32 9.08
C VAL A 83 -16.13 1.42 8.88
N LEU A 84 -16.76 2.35 9.57
CA LEU A 84 -18.21 2.53 9.57
C LEU A 84 -18.70 3.22 8.30
N SER A 85 -17.99 4.27 7.87
CA SER A 85 -18.32 5.05 6.69
C SER A 85 -17.08 5.72 6.09
N LEU A 86 -17.17 6.03 4.81
CA LEU A 86 -16.23 6.88 4.08
C LEU A 86 -17.04 7.80 3.18
N THR A 87 -17.00 9.09 3.46
CA THR A 87 -17.78 10.11 2.76
C THR A 87 -16.88 11.12 2.06
N LEU A 88 -17.39 11.73 0.99
CA LEU A 88 -16.75 12.85 0.29
C LEU A 88 -17.66 14.07 0.34
N GLU A 89 -17.06 15.25 0.55
CA GLU A 89 -17.76 16.53 0.63
C GLU A 89 -17.40 17.42 -0.57
N THR A 90 -18.41 17.93 -1.25
CA THR A 90 -18.23 18.88 -2.34
C THR A 90 -18.04 20.30 -1.84
N ALA A 91 -17.49 21.19 -2.67
CA ALA A 91 -17.27 22.60 -2.31
C ALA A 91 -18.55 23.38 -1.89
N ASN A 92 -19.73 22.85 -2.19
CA ASN A 92 -21.02 23.42 -1.74
C ASN A 92 -21.62 22.70 -0.54
N GLY A 93 -20.85 21.85 0.15
CA GLY A 93 -21.24 21.16 1.37
C GLY A 93 -22.12 19.91 1.18
N ARG A 94 -22.28 19.40 -0.06
CA ARG A 94 -22.98 18.14 -0.28
C ARG A 94 -22.08 16.97 0.08
N ILE A 95 -22.57 16.12 0.98
CA ILE A 95 -21.89 14.88 1.40
C ILE A 95 -22.41 13.69 0.57
N VAL A 96 -21.50 12.79 0.18
CA VAL A 96 -21.79 11.59 -0.62
C VAL A 96 -21.03 10.41 -0.02
N ASP A 97 -21.74 9.30 0.25
CA ASP A 97 -21.13 8.07 0.70
C ASP A 97 -20.38 7.39 -0.45
N THR A 98 -19.21 6.83 -0.15
CA THR A 98 -18.41 6.05 -1.08
C THR A 98 -18.26 4.60 -0.65
N LEU A 99 -18.52 4.28 0.61
CA LEU A 99 -18.49 2.92 1.15
C LEU A 99 -19.93 2.42 1.33
N PRO A 100 -20.34 1.32 0.66
CA PRO A 100 -21.74 0.88 0.67
C PRO A 100 -22.20 0.30 2.01
N ARG A 101 -21.27 -0.09 2.87
CA ARG A 101 -21.54 -0.66 4.20
C ARG A 101 -20.30 -0.61 5.08
N SER A 102 -20.50 -0.71 6.40
CA SER A 102 -19.40 -0.91 7.35
C SER A 102 -18.57 -2.14 6.99
N THR A 103 -17.26 -2.01 7.06
CA THR A 103 -16.30 -3.02 6.63
C THR A 103 -15.16 -3.14 7.63
N ARG A 104 -14.85 -4.38 8.04
CA ARG A 104 -13.75 -4.66 8.97
C ARG A 104 -12.44 -4.79 8.22
N ILE A 105 -11.42 -4.04 8.65
CA ILE A 105 -10.16 -3.87 7.93
C ILE A 105 -8.99 -4.14 8.88
N ASN A 106 -8.04 -4.97 8.44
CA ASN A 106 -6.72 -5.08 9.05
C ASN A 106 -5.74 -4.18 8.27
N PHE A 107 -5.44 -3.01 8.78
CA PHE A 107 -4.56 -2.05 8.11
C PHE A 107 -3.12 -2.55 8.00
N SER A 108 -2.63 -3.35 8.93
CA SER A 108 -1.26 -3.88 8.88
C SER A 108 -0.97 -4.77 7.66
N GLU A 109 -2.00 -5.26 6.95
CA GLU A 109 -1.84 -6.01 5.70
C GLU A 109 -1.44 -5.11 4.50
N TYR A 110 -1.65 -3.79 4.60
CA TYR A 110 -1.52 -2.86 3.46
C TYR A 110 -0.24 -2.05 3.43
N VAL A 111 0.75 -2.44 4.22
CA VAL A 111 2.05 -1.77 4.24
C VAL A 111 2.80 -1.94 2.92
N ASP A 112 2.75 -3.13 2.32
CA ASP A 112 3.47 -3.44 1.07
C ASP A 112 2.58 -3.40 -0.18
N LEU A 113 1.28 -3.18 -0.01
CA LEU A 113 0.33 -3.13 -1.12
C LEU A 113 -0.80 -2.13 -0.84
N THR A 114 -1.56 -1.83 -1.88
CA THR A 114 -2.77 -1.00 -1.81
C THR A 114 -3.99 -1.86 -2.16
N GLU A 115 -5.03 -1.85 -1.35
CA GLU A 115 -6.29 -2.55 -1.63
C GLU A 115 -7.29 -1.64 -2.31
N LEU A 116 -7.85 -2.01 -3.45
CA LEU A 116 -8.99 -1.33 -4.03
C LEU A 116 -10.26 -1.69 -3.25
N VAL A 117 -10.80 -0.72 -2.53
CA VAL A 117 -11.92 -0.89 -1.60
C VAL A 117 -13.26 -0.77 -2.29
N THR A 118 -13.43 0.28 -3.09
CA THR A 118 -14.71 0.54 -3.74
C THR A 118 -14.52 1.31 -5.06
N VAL A 119 -15.49 1.11 -5.94
CA VAL A 119 -15.65 1.88 -7.18
C VAL A 119 -17.04 2.51 -7.11
N ALA A 120 -17.11 3.64 -6.39
CA ALA A 120 -18.35 4.31 -6.08
C ALA A 120 -18.85 5.15 -7.26
N THR A 121 -20.16 5.07 -7.52
CA THR A 121 -20.87 5.94 -8.47
C THR A 121 -21.36 7.17 -7.72
N ILE A 122 -20.86 8.36 -8.07
CA ILE A 122 -21.15 9.61 -7.35
C ILE A 122 -21.42 10.77 -8.31
N PRO A 123 -22.07 11.84 -7.86
CA PRO A 123 -22.28 13.02 -8.68
C PRO A 123 -20.97 13.62 -9.21
N PRO A 124 -20.93 14.06 -10.49
CA PRO A 124 -19.80 14.82 -10.99
C PRO A 124 -19.62 16.13 -10.21
N GLY A 125 -18.38 16.50 -9.94
CA GLY A 125 -18.08 17.72 -9.20
C GLY A 125 -16.67 17.78 -8.68
N THR A 126 -16.38 18.86 -7.94
CA THR A 126 -15.12 19.04 -7.20
C THR A 126 -15.38 18.74 -5.73
N TYR A 127 -14.67 17.75 -5.22
CA TYR A 127 -14.71 17.37 -3.82
C TYR A 127 -13.50 17.97 -3.11
N VAL A 128 -13.75 18.55 -1.94
CA VAL A 128 -12.78 19.38 -1.18
C VAL A 128 -12.45 18.77 0.19
N ALA A 129 -13.21 17.77 0.61
CA ALA A 129 -12.95 17.06 1.85
C ALA A 129 -13.50 15.63 1.80
N GLY A 130 -13.04 14.80 2.72
CA GLY A 130 -13.58 13.48 3.01
C GLY A 130 -13.60 13.24 4.51
N THR A 131 -14.47 12.33 4.96
CA THR A 131 -14.52 11.91 6.36
C THR A 131 -14.53 10.39 6.41
N ILE A 132 -13.67 9.83 7.26
CA ILE A 132 -13.66 8.41 7.61
C ILE A 132 -14.11 8.26 9.06
N SER A 133 -15.02 7.32 9.33
CA SER A 133 -15.48 6.98 10.66
C SER A 133 -15.01 5.58 11.02
N LEU A 134 -14.36 5.43 12.18
CA LEU A 134 -13.77 4.19 12.66
C LEU A 134 -14.43 3.78 13.98
N ASP A 135 -14.59 2.46 14.20
CA ASP A 135 -15.07 1.88 15.46
C ASP A 135 -14.03 0.89 16.01
N TYR A 136 -13.51 1.21 17.18
CA TYR A 136 -12.53 0.42 17.93
C TYR A 136 -13.16 -0.53 18.94
N SER A 137 -14.50 -0.53 19.13
CA SER A 137 -15.16 -1.32 20.18
C SER A 137 -14.96 -2.84 19.99
N GLY A 138 -14.71 -3.29 18.76
CA GLY A 138 -14.40 -4.67 18.42
C GLY A 138 -12.99 -4.83 17.82
N ALA A 139 -12.08 -3.91 18.07
CA ALA A 139 -10.73 -3.95 17.50
C ALA A 139 -9.94 -5.18 17.96
N GLU A 140 -9.08 -5.69 17.07
CA GLU A 140 -8.06 -6.70 17.37
C GLU A 140 -6.71 -6.09 16.99
N ILE A 141 -5.93 -5.69 17.99
CA ILE A 141 -4.68 -4.96 17.78
C ILE A 141 -3.57 -5.66 18.55
N TYR A 142 -2.50 -6.04 17.84
CA TYR A 142 -1.35 -6.72 18.40
C TYR A 142 -0.06 -6.03 17.93
N VAL A 143 0.88 -5.85 18.87
CA VAL A 143 2.22 -5.33 18.61
C VAL A 143 3.26 -6.40 18.89
N GLU A 144 4.44 -6.27 18.27
CA GLU A 144 5.58 -7.11 18.60
C GLU A 144 6.26 -6.60 19.87
N ALA A 145 6.39 -7.47 20.87
CA ALA A 145 7.10 -7.22 22.10
C ALA A 145 8.09 -8.37 22.37
N GLU A 146 9.39 -8.09 22.23
CA GLU A 146 10.46 -9.07 22.51
C GLU A 146 10.36 -10.40 21.73
N GLY A 147 9.77 -10.35 20.51
CA GLY A 147 9.58 -11.53 19.64
C GLY A 147 8.25 -12.25 19.83
N GLU A 148 7.38 -11.76 20.71
CA GLU A 148 6.03 -12.29 20.94
C GLU A 148 4.96 -11.24 20.57
N SER A 149 3.77 -11.71 20.24
CA SER A 149 2.61 -10.83 20.02
C SER A 149 2.01 -10.41 21.35
N LYS A 150 1.77 -9.12 21.52
CA LYS A 150 1.15 -8.53 22.70
C LYS A 150 -0.15 -7.81 22.33
N ASP A 151 -1.23 -8.18 23.02
CA ASP A 151 -2.51 -7.48 22.91
C ASP A 151 -2.36 -6.00 23.27
N THR A 152 -3.02 -5.11 22.52
CA THR A 152 -2.81 -3.68 22.61
C THR A 152 -4.12 -2.92 22.67
N VAL A 153 -4.26 -2.05 23.66
CA VAL A 153 -5.42 -1.15 23.83
C VAL A 153 -5.08 0.22 23.26
N VAL A 154 -5.96 0.73 22.37
CA VAL A 154 -5.79 2.07 21.80
C VAL A 154 -6.49 3.11 22.66
N LYS A 155 -5.76 4.15 23.04
CA LYS A 155 -6.22 5.27 23.88
C LYS A 155 -6.10 6.59 23.14
N ASP A 156 -6.92 7.56 23.54
CA ASP A 156 -6.75 8.96 23.14
C ASP A 156 -5.58 9.61 23.93
N ASP A 157 -5.28 10.85 23.60
CA ASP A 157 -4.23 11.64 24.25
C ASP A 157 -4.54 12.02 25.71
N HIS A 158 -5.79 11.78 26.16
CA HIS A 158 -6.23 11.94 27.56
C HIS A 158 -6.17 10.63 28.35
N GLY A 159 -5.74 9.52 27.71
CA GLY A 159 -5.64 8.19 28.31
C GLY A 159 -6.96 7.41 28.35
N ASN A 160 -8.02 7.88 27.68
CA ASN A 160 -9.28 7.13 27.58
C ASN A 160 -9.21 6.13 26.44
N VAL A 161 -9.79 4.95 26.63
CA VAL A 161 -9.94 3.95 25.56
C VAL A 161 -10.82 4.52 24.46
N ILE A 162 -10.33 4.47 23.22
CA ILE A 162 -11.08 4.97 22.06
C ILE A 162 -12.19 3.98 21.70
N GLY A 163 -13.41 4.51 21.52
CA GLY A 163 -14.55 3.80 20.96
C GLY A 163 -14.71 4.13 19.48
N GLN A 164 -15.65 5.03 19.17
CA GLN A 164 -15.81 5.53 17.80
C GLN A 164 -15.11 6.88 17.63
N THR A 165 -14.53 7.08 16.45
CA THR A 165 -13.85 8.32 16.11
C THR A 165 -14.08 8.67 14.64
N GLU A 166 -14.05 9.96 14.33
CA GLU A 166 -14.15 10.49 12.98
C GLU A 166 -12.91 11.34 12.67
N LEU A 167 -12.39 11.18 11.46
CA LEU A 167 -11.33 12.03 10.96
C LEU A 167 -11.77 12.68 9.65
N LYS A 168 -11.79 14.01 9.63
CA LYS A 168 -12.02 14.81 8.43
C LYS A 168 -10.70 15.15 7.76
N ILE A 169 -10.60 14.88 6.47
CA ILE A 169 -9.45 15.17 5.62
C ILE A 169 -9.86 16.29 4.67
N GLU A 170 -9.14 17.41 4.69
CA GLU A 170 -9.36 18.55 3.80
C GLU A 170 -8.38 18.50 2.63
N LEU A 171 -8.90 18.48 1.39
CA LEU A 171 -8.11 18.49 0.17
C LEU A 171 -7.81 19.93 -0.22
N SER A 172 -6.53 20.32 -0.26
CA SER A 172 -6.10 21.66 -0.60
C SER A 172 -6.39 22.03 -2.07
N ASN A 173 -6.17 23.28 -2.45
CA ASN A 173 -6.56 23.84 -3.74
C ASN A 173 -6.13 23.03 -4.97
N ARG A 174 -4.94 22.42 -4.96
CA ARG A 174 -4.40 21.62 -6.08
C ARG A 174 -4.76 20.14 -5.99
N ASP A 175 -5.07 19.67 -4.79
CA ASP A 175 -5.30 18.25 -4.48
C ASP A 175 -6.78 17.91 -4.39
N ARG A 176 -7.66 18.80 -4.86
CA ARG A 176 -9.10 18.57 -4.95
C ARG A 176 -9.40 17.40 -5.87
N LEU A 177 -10.27 16.53 -5.41
CA LEU A 177 -10.73 15.40 -6.22
C LEU A 177 -11.77 15.87 -7.24
N ILE A 178 -11.40 15.80 -8.51
CA ILE A 178 -12.30 16.16 -9.63
C ILE A 178 -12.92 14.90 -10.21
N VAL A 179 -14.23 14.76 -10.05
CA VAL A 179 -15.03 13.66 -10.58
C VAL A 179 -15.78 14.13 -11.82
N THR A 180 -15.59 13.42 -12.94
CA THR A 180 -16.24 13.71 -14.22
C THR A 180 -16.91 12.47 -14.79
N LYS A 181 -17.91 12.67 -15.65
CA LYS A 181 -18.57 11.56 -16.35
C LYS A 181 -17.60 10.81 -17.25
N GLY A 182 -17.72 9.50 -17.28
CA GLY A 182 -16.98 8.63 -18.21
C GLY A 182 -15.47 8.51 -17.96
N ARG A 183 -14.96 9.16 -16.91
CA ARG A 183 -13.54 9.08 -16.52
C ARG A 183 -13.43 8.86 -15.01
N PRO A 184 -13.03 7.65 -14.56
CA PRO A 184 -12.89 7.38 -13.13
C PRO A 184 -11.88 8.32 -12.47
N ALA A 185 -12.21 8.88 -11.32
CA ALA A 185 -11.26 9.52 -10.41
C ALA A 185 -10.63 8.45 -9.52
N PHE A 186 -9.43 8.72 -9.01
CA PHE A 186 -8.73 7.85 -8.08
C PHE A 186 -8.46 8.60 -6.78
N LEU A 187 -8.71 7.95 -5.66
CA LEU A 187 -8.43 8.44 -4.32
C LEU A 187 -7.76 7.32 -3.53
N GLN A 188 -6.54 7.54 -3.08
CA GLN A 188 -5.84 6.64 -2.16
C GLN A 188 -5.90 7.23 -0.76
N LEU A 189 -6.25 6.40 0.21
CA LEU A 189 -6.18 6.73 1.63
C LEU A 189 -5.02 5.95 2.24
N ASP A 190 -4.09 6.67 2.86
CA ASP A 190 -2.94 6.12 3.55
C ASP A 190 -3.12 6.30 5.07
N PHE A 191 -3.38 5.20 5.77
CA PHE A 191 -3.47 5.18 7.22
C PHE A 191 -2.09 4.89 7.81
N ASP A 192 -1.24 5.93 7.95
CA ASP A 192 0.12 5.79 8.47
C ASP A 192 0.10 5.38 9.96
N LEU A 193 0.07 4.07 10.23
CA LEU A 193 0.03 3.53 11.60
C LEU A 193 1.24 3.99 12.44
N ALA A 194 2.43 4.12 11.82
CA ALA A 194 3.62 4.57 12.53
C ALA A 194 3.53 6.03 12.95
N ALA A 195 2.97 6.87 12.08
CA ALA A 195 2.72 8.29 12.39
C ALA A 195 1.52 8.47 13.33
N SER A 196 0.56 7.54 13.27
CA SER A 196 -0.70 7.63 14.00
C SER A 196 -0.62 7.20 15.46
N HIS A 197 0.44 6.51 15.89
CA HIS A 197 0.47 5.90 17.23
C HIS A 197 1.81 6.05 17.93
N THR A 198 1.76 6.26 19.25
CA THR A 198 2.87 6.02 20.16
C THR A 198 2.57 4.73 20.93
N VAL A 199 3.43 3.73 20.80
CA VAL A 199 3.23 2.40 21.41
C VAL A 199 4.10 2.27 22.65
N ASP A 200 3.48 1.90 23.78
CA ASP A 200 4.14 1.50 25.02
C ASP A 200 3.89 0.00 25.24
N ILE A 201 4.96 -0.78 25.21
CA ILE A 201 4.90 -2.24 25.37
C ILE A 201 5.05 -2.71 26.82
N GLU A 202 5.36 -1.84 27.77
CA GLU A 202 5.57 -2.21 29.17
C GLU A 202 4.27 -2.67 29.86
N PRO A 203 3.12 -1.97 29.70
CA PRO A 203 1.87 -2.42 30.30
C PRO A 203 1.36 -3.74 29.72
N THR A 204 0.47 -4.42 30.48
CA THR A 204 -0.27 -5.59 29.97
C THR A 204 -1.76 -5.40 30.18
N PRO A 205 -2.58 -5.25 29.11
CA PRO A 205 -2.16 -5.19 27.68
C PRO A 205 -1.22 -4.02 27.38
N ALA A 206 -0.52 -4.04 26.25
CA ALA A 206 0.24 -2.90 25.75
C ALA A 206 -0.70 -1.71 25.47
N GLU A 207 -0.17 -0.52 25.45
CA GLU A 207 -0.95 0.70 25.23
C GLU A 207 -0.45 1.42 23.96
N ALA A 208 -1.37 1.82 23.10
CA ALA A 208 -1.09 2.66 21.95
C ALA A 208 -1.88 3.96 22.07
N VAL A 209 -1.20 5.09 22.14
CA VAL A 209 -1.84 6.40 22.10
C VAL A 209 -2.04 6.78 20.64
N ALA A 210 -3.29 6.94 20.22
CA ALA A 210 -3.64 7.24 18.85
C ALA A 210 -3.66 8.76 18.61
N GLU A 211 -2.88 9.19 17.62
CA GLU A 211 -2.91 10.53 17.06
C GLU A 211 -3.50 10.58 15.64
N GLN A 212 -3.95 9.48 15.15
CA GLN A 212 -4.59 9.15 13.85
C GLN A 212 -4.24 10.08 12.68
N PHE A 213 -3.27 9.68 11.87
CA PHE A 213 -2.95 10.32 10.61
C PHE A 213 -3.46 9.48 9.43
N ILE A 214 -4.45 10.01 8.71
CA ILE A 214 -4.92 9.41 7.46
C ILE A 214 -4.73 10.44 6.36
N LEU A 215 -3.91 10.08 5.38
CA LEU A 215 -3.63 10.88 4.20
C LEU A 215 -4.58 10.51 3.07
N ALA A 216 -5.12 11.50 2.36
CA ALA A 216 -5.85 11.29 1.14
C ALA A 216 -5.03 11.77 -0.07
N GLU A 217 -4.70 10.88 -0.98
CA GLU A 217 -3.91 11.18 -2.17
C GLU A 217 -4.75 10.98 -3.44
N VAL A 218 -4.94 12.03 -4.22
CA VAL A 218 -5.61 11.95 -5.54
C VAL A 218 -4.71 11.25 -6.57
N ALA A 219 -3.43 11.18 -6.29
CA ALA A 219 -2.44 10.43 -7.06
C ALA A 219 -1.40 9.86 -6.09
N PRO A 220 -1.18 8.53 -6.08
CA PRO A 220 -0.27 7.89 -5.14
C PRO A 220 1.13 8.51 -5.15
N VAL A 221 1.67 8.81 -3.97
CA VAL A 221 3.06 9.27 -3.78
C VAL A 221 4.01 8.08 -3.78
N ASP A 222 3.60 7.00 -3.13
CA ASP A 222 4.26 5.69 -3.14
C ASP A 222 3.54 4.76 -4.13
N GLU A 223 4.25 4.35 -5.18
CA GLU A 223 3.74 3.35 -6.11
C GLU A 223 3.91 1.96 -5.49
N LYS A 224 2.82 1.43 -4.93
CA LYS A 224 2.70 0.06 -4.45
C LYS A 224 1.82 -0.74 -5.40
N ASP A 225 2.01 -2.05 -5.42
CA ASP A 225 1.09 -2.93 -6.13
C ASP A 225 -0.33 -2.77 -5.58
N ILE A 226 -1.29 -2.66 -6.49
CA ILE A 226 -2.70 -2.59 -6.12
C ILE A 226 -3.29 -4.00 -6.20
N ARG A 227 -4.03 -4.37 -5.16
CA ARG A 227 -4.82 -5.60 -5.13
C ARG A 227 -6.28 -5.30 -5.40
N VAL A 228 -6.86 -6.08 -6.32
CA VAL A 228 -8.27 -6.07 -6.66
C VAL A 228 -8.85 -7.44 -6.37
N ARG A 229 -9.93 -7.53 -5.60
CA ARG A 229 -10.57 -8.79 -5.22
C ARG A 229 -12.06 -8.78 -5.52
N GLY A 230 -12.58 -9.95 -5.89
CA GLY A 230 -14.01 -10.19 -6.03
C GLY A 230 -14.35 -11.20 -7.11
N PRO A 231 -15.64 -11.53 -7.29
CA PRO A 231 -16.06 -12.46 -8.32
C PRO A 231 -15.91 -11.89 -9.72
N LEU A 232 -15.51 -12.76 -10.65
CA LEU A 232 -15.50 -12.49 -12.08
C LEU A 232 -16.89 -12.08 -12.58
N PHE A 233 -16.99 -10.94 -13.20
CA PHE A 233 -18.24 -10.45 -13.78
C PHE A 233 -18.33 -10.74 -15.29
N ALA A 234 -17.27 -10.44 -16.05
CA ALA A 234 -17.21 -10.64 -17.50
C ALA A 234 -15.76 -10.72 -17.99
N VAL A 235 -15.51 -11.40 -19.09
CA VAL A 235 -14.20 -11.46 -19.78
C VAL A 235 -14.36 -10.88 -21.19
N ASN A 236 -13.37 -10.09 -21.63
CA ASN A 236 -13.24 -9.59 -22.98
C ASN A 236 -11.85 -9.99 -23.53
N ILE A 237 -11.82 -11.06 -24.32
CA ILE A 237 -10.59 -11.62 -24.88
C ILE A 237 -9.96 -10.64 -25.88
N ASP A 238 -10.77 -9.98 -26.70
CA ASP A 238 -10.28 -9.07 -27.75
C ASP A 238 -9.59 -7.83 -27.18
N GLU A 239 -10.02 -7.37 -26.01
CA GLU A 239 -9.42 -6.23 -25.30
C GLU A 239 -8.35 -6.66 -24.24
N MET A 240 -8.02 -7.94 -24.16
CA MET A 240 -7.14 -8.47 -23.13
C MET A 240 -7.53 -7.95 -21.74
N SER A 241 -8.80 -8.15 -21.34
CA SER A 241 -9.33 -7.63 -20.08
C SER A 241 -10.46 -8.48 -19.51
N TYR A 242 -10.69 -8.31 -18.22
CA TYR A 242 -11.86 -8.84 -17.54
C TYR A 242 -12.42 -7.83 -16.53
N THR A 243 -13.63 -8.04 -16.07
CA THR A 243 -14.29 -7.16 -15.09
C THR A 243 -14.50 -7.93 -13.79
N VAL A 244 -14.15 -7.32 -12.68
CA VAL A 244 -14.34 -7.82 -11.32
C VAL A 244 -15.45 -7.02 -10.63
N ALA A 245 -16.37 -7.69 -9.96
CA ALA A 245 -17.27 -7.06 -9.00
C ALA A 245 -16.52 -7.00 -7.64
N ILE A 246 -16.21 -5.78 -7.18
CA ILE A 246 -15.32 -5.58 -6.02
C ILE A 246 -15.90 -6.21 -4.76
N ARG A 247 -15.05 -6.94 -4.03
CA ARG A 247 -15.30 -7.50 -2.71
C ARG A 247 -14.00 -7.36 -1.90
N PRO A 248 -13.77 -6.20 -1.25
CA PRO A 248 -12.55 -5.95 -0.50
C PRO A 248 -12.53 -6.75 0.81
N PHE A 249 -11.37 -6.86 1.44
CA PHE A 249 -11.19 -7.31 2.82
C PHE A 249 -11.84 -8.65 3.16
N HIS A 250 -11.91 -9.58 2.23
CA HIS A 250 -12.61 -10.87 2.38
C HIS A 250 -14.13 -10.73 2.58
N ASP A 251 -14.71 -9.57 2.28
CA ASP A 251 -16.17 -9.41 2.19
C ASP A 251 -16.72 -10.33 1.09
N ARG A 252 -17.81 -11.05 1.39
CA ARG A 252 -18.46 -11.94 0.42
C ARG A 252 -19.70 -11.33 -0.21
N ASP A 253 -20.27 -10.32 0.44
CA ASP A 253 -21.51 -9.66 0.09
C ASP A 253 -21.31 -8.17 -0.17
N GLY A 254 -22.35 -7.49 -0.63
CA GLY A 254 -22.37 -6.05 -0.89
C GLY A 254 -22.10 -5.68 -2.35
N ASP A 255 -22.36 -4.44 -2.71
CA ASP A 255 -22.03 -3.86 -4.02
C ASP A 255 -21.03 -2.73 -3.87
N PHE A 256 -19.76 -3.07 -3.99
CA PHE A 256 -18.64 -2.12 -3.91
C PHE A 256 -18.25 -1.58 -5.31
N GLY A 257 -19.08 -1.81 -6.32
CA GLY A 257 -18.84 -1.43 -7.69
C GLY A 257 -18.05 -2.46 -8.50
N ARG A 258 -17.60 -2.05 -9.68
CA ARG A 258 -16.90 -2.91 -10.63
C ARG A 258 -15.68 -2.22 -11.21
N VAL A 259 -14.63 -2.98 -11.46
CA VAL A 259 -13.43 -2.49 -12.13
C VAL A 259 -13.05 -3.39 -13.31
N LYS A 260 -12.57 -2.76 -14.39
CA LYS A 260 -11.95 -3.46 -15.51
C LYS A 260 -10.47 -3.68 -15.19
N VAL A 261 -10.04 -4.93 -15.26
CA VAL A 261 -8.66 -5.38 -15.10
C VAL A 261 -8.11 -5.68 -16.48
N PHE A 262 -7.03 -5.03 -16.86
CA PHE A 262 -6.29 -5.32 -18.09
C PHE A 262 -5.19 -6.32 -17.80
N VAL A 263 -4.86 -7.13 -18.79
CA VAL A 263 -3.78 -8.11 -18.71
C VAL A 263 -2.84 -7.95 -19.90
N SER A 264 -1.59 -8.36 -19.73
CA SER A 264 -0.56 -8.38 -20.77
C SER A 264 -0.17 -9.82 -21.11
N ASP A 265 0.71 -10.00 -22.08
CA ASP A 265 1.27 -11.31 -22.40
C ASP A 265 2.12 -11.89 -21.26
N ASP A 266 2.65 -11.00 -20.38
CA ASP A 266 3.47 -11.39 -19.22
C ASP A 266 2.64 -11.58 -17.94
N THR A 267 1.31 -11.35 -17.96
CA THR A 267 0.45 -11.55 -16.78
C THR A 267 0.41 -13.04 -16.40
N GLU A 268 0.80 -13.33 -15.15
CA GLU A 268 0.73 -14.68 -14.59
C GLU A 268 -0.69 -14.99 -14.09
N PHE A 269 -1.19 -16.17 -14.43
CA PHE A 269 -2.48 -16.66 -13.94
C PHE A 269 -2.29 -17.98 -13.18
N GLU A 270 -2.92 -18.10 -12.02
CA GLU A 270 -3.18 -19.36 -11.36
C GLU A 270 -4.69 -19.56 -11.28
N VAL A 271 -5.23 -20.44 -12.13
CA VAL A 271 -6.67 -20.73 -12.19
C VAL A 271 -6.88 -22.18 -11.75
N ASN A 272 -7.61 -22.37 -10.64
CA ASN A 272 -7.87 -23.69 -10.07
C ASN A 272 -6.57 -24.51 -9.87
N GLU A 273 -5.53 -23.86 -9.32
CA GLU A 273 -4.21 -24.45 -9.04
C GLU A 273 -3.44 -24.93 -10.30
N VAL A 274 -3.72 -24.32 -11.44
CA VAL A 274 -2.98 -24.52 -12.70
C VAL A 274 -2.45 -23.18 -13.20
N MET A 275 -1.16 -23.16 -13.58
CA MET A 275 -0.48 -21.96 -14.07
C MET A 275 -0.70 -21.75 -15.56
N PHE A 276 -0.93 -20.48 -15.94
CA PHE A 276 -1.09 -20.01 -17.31
C PHE A 276 -0.46 -18.62 -17.45
N GLU A 277 -0.34 -18.13 -18.69
CA GLU A 277 0.14 -16.78 -19.00
C GLU A 277 -0.75 -16.06 -20.01
N GLY A 278 -0.79 -14.75 -19.90
CA GLY A 278 -1.37 -13.85 -20.88
C GLY A 278 -2.75 -14.27 -21.39
N ALA A 279 -2.86 -14.41 -22.70
CA ALA A 279 -4.11 -14.77 -23.36
C ALA A 279 -4.62 -16.19 -23.00
N GLU A 280 -3.73 -17.14 -22.66
CA GLU A 280 -4.14 -18.48 -22.23
C GLU A 280 -4.76 -18.43 -20.85
N GLY A 281 -4.16 -17.69 -19.92
CA GLY A 281 -4.71 -17.46 -18.59
C GLY A 281 -6.07 -16.76 -18.64
N LEU A 282 -6.24 -15.77 -19.53
CA LEU A 282 -7.51 -15.10 -19.71
C LEU A 282 -8.59 -16.03 -20.27
N ARG A 283 -8.23 -16.98 -21.15
CA ARG A 283 -9.17 -18.03 -21.62
C ARG A 283 -9.55 -18.99 -20.50
N ALA A 284 -8.55 -19.46 -19.71
CA ALA A 284 -8.80 -20.33 -18.56
C ALA A 284 -9.73 -19.65 -17.54
N LEU A 285 -9.54 -18.34 -17.30
CA LEU A 285 -10.43 -17.54 -16.47
C LEU A 285 -11.84 -17.45 -17.06
N SER A 286 -11.97 -17.29 -18.40
CA SER A 286 -13.26 -17.27 -19.09
C SER A 286 -14.00 -18.60 -18.96
N GLU A 287 -13.27 -19.73 -19.06
CA GLU A 287 -13.81 -21.09 -18.92
C GLU A 287 -14.25 -21.39 -17.46
N ALA A 288 -13.57 -20.82 -16.47
CA ALA A 288 -13.99 -20.92 -15.08
C ALA A 288 -15.35 -20.27 -14.82
N GLY A 289 -15.74 -19.29 -15.64
CA GLY A 289 -17.10 -18.73 -15.71
C GLY A 289 -17.37 -17.56 -14.76
N GLN A 290 -18.48 -16.90 -15.02
CA GLN A 290 -18.96 -15.78 -14.20
C GLN A 290 -19.19 -16.21 -12.75
N GLY A 291 -18.83 -15.35 -11.78
CA GLY A 291 -18.94 -15.62 -10.35
C GLY A 291 -17.70 -16.29 -9.75
N THR A 292 -16.75 -16.74 -10.58
CA THR A 292 -15.47 -17.27 -10.10
C THR A 292 -14.74 -16.22 -9.25
N PRO A 293 -14.38 -16.54 -8.00
CA PRO A 293 -13.57 -15.65 -7.16
C PRO A 293 -12.24 -15.34 -7.84
N THR A 294 -11.84 -14.07 -7.79
CA THR A 294 -10.56 -13.61 -8.36
C THR A 294 -9.82 -12.68 -7.39
N VAL A 295 -8.50 -12.73 -7.44
CA VAL A 295 -7.58 -11.76 -6.84
C VAL A 295 -6.58 -11.37 -7.90
N ALA A 296 -6.50 -10.09 -8.22
CA ALA A 296 -5.47 -9.54 -9.10
C ALA A 296 -4.53 -8.64 -8.32
N LYS A 297 -3.23 -8.74 -8.58
CA LYS A 297 -2.21 -7.78 -8.14
C LYS A 297 -1.58 -7.15 -9.37
N GLY A 298 -1.29 -5.86 -9.31
CA GLY A 298 -0.70 -5.14 -10.43
C GLY A 298 -0.63 -3.64 -10.18
N THR A 299 -0.47 -2.87 -11.23
CA THR A 299 -0.23 -1.44 -11.17
C THR A 299 -1.38 -0.63 -11.77
N PHE A 300 -1.60 0.57 -11.23
CA PHE A 300 -2.57 1.52 -11.73
C PHE A 300 -1.89 2.69 -12.42
N ASN A 301 -2.03 2.79 -13.73
CA ASN A 301 -1.58 3.95 -14.48
C ASN A 301 -2.58 5.10 -14.29
N VAL A 302 -2.20 6.11 -13.50
CA VAL A 302 -3.06 7.26 -13.18
C VAL A 302 -3.37 8.11 -14.41
N ALA A 303 -2.44 8.23 -15.36
CA ALA A 303 -2.64 9.03 -16.59
C ALA A 303 -3.66 8.37 -17.53
N GLU A 304 -3.55 7.05 -17.71
CA GLU A 304 -4.45 6.25 -18.53
C GLU A 304 -5.71 5.81 -17.79
N ARG A 305 -5.66 5.85 -16.45
CA ARG A 305 -6.69 5.34 -15.54
C ARG A 305 -7.01 3.87 -15.77
N LYS A 306 -5.95 3.11 -15.96
CA LYS A 306 -5.99 1.68 -16.20
C LYS A 306 -5.30 0.92 -15.06
N PHE A 307 -5.95 -0.13 -14.59
CA PHE A 307 -5.33 -1.14 -13.75
C PHE A 307 -4.88 -2.31 -14.64
N THR A 308 -3.58 -2.64 -14.61
CA THR A 308 -3.00 -3.77 -15.31
C THR A 308 -2.51 -4.79 -14.29
N ALA A 309 -2.95 -6.03 -14.42
CA ALA A 309 -2.56 -7.11 -13.52
C ALA A 309 -1.24 -7.74 -13.96
N ASP A 310 -0.36 -7.98 -12.98
CA ASP A 310 0.85 -8.77 -13.12
C ASP A 310 0.59 -10.23 -12.72
N ILE A 311 -0.24 -10.45 -11.66
CA ILE A 311 -0.62 -11.77 -11.16
C ILE A 311 -2.14 -11.82 -10.97
N VAL A 312 -2.76 -12.93 -11.41
CA VAL A 312 -4.20 -13.22 -11.24
C VAL A 312 -4.38 -14.61 -10.62
N LEU A 313 -5.01 -14.67 -9.48
CA LEU A 313 -5.47 -15.91 -8.84
C LEU A 313 -6.97 -16.06 -9.07
N ALA A 314 -7.45 -17.27 -9.42
CA ALA A 314 -8.87 -17.50 -9.66
C ALA A 314 -9.33 -18.88 -9.17
N GLY A 315 -10.60 -18.99 -8.79
CA GLY A 315 -11.22 -20.22 -8.30
C GLY A 315 -10.58 -20.72 -7.01
N SER A 316 -10.23 -22.01 -6.95
CA SER A 316 -9.57 -22.62 -5.78
C SER A 316 -8.19 -22.06 -5.46
N SER A 317 -7.59 -21.31 -6.39
CA SER A 317 -6.33 -20.59 -6.15
C SER A 317 -6.48 -19.38 -5.23
N VAL A 318 -7.70 -18.88 -5.04
CA VAL A 318 -7.97 -17.75 -4.14
C VAL A 318 -8.00 -18.22 -2.68
N PRO A 319 -7.19 -17.62 -1.78
CA PRO A 319 -7.16 -17.99 -0.37
C PRO A 319 -8.53 -17.88 0.31
N GLY A 320 -8.91 -18.91 1.09
CA GLY A 320 -10.16 -18.90 1.86
C GLY A 320 -11.43 -19.14 1.04
N ILE A 321 -11.34 -19.69 -0.18
CA ILE A 321 -12.52 -20.05 -0.99
C ILE A 321 -12.90 -21.53 -0.78
N ASP A 322 -12.08 -22.45 -1.28
CA ASP A 322 -12.36 -23.89 -1.19
C ASP A 322 -11.70 -24.53 0.03
N ARG A 323 -10.61 -23.91 0.48
CA ARG A 323 -9.82 -24.34 1.64
C ARG A 323 -9.51 -23.13 2.50
N ASP A 324 -9.28 -23.39 3.78
CA ASP A 324 -8.72 -22.39 4.68
C ASP A 324 -7.32 -21.97 4.19
N ALA A 325 -6.88 -20.78 4.56
CA ALA A 325 -5.53 -20.33 4.24
C ALA A 325 -4.83 -19.72 5.45
N VAL A 326 -3.50 -19.84 5.46
CA VAL A 326 -2.59 -19.19 6.43
C VAL A 326 -1.62 -18.33 5.65
N ILE A 327 -1.45 -17.07 6.08
CA ILE A 327 -0.54 -16.10 5.46
C ILE A 327 0.45 -15.62 6.53
N GLY A 328 1.76 -15.71 6.28
CA GLY A 328 2.80 -15.25 7.20
C GLY A 328 4.19 -15.64 6.76
N ASN A 329 5.16 -15.60 7.67
CA ASN A 329 6.54 -16.01 7.41
C ASN A 329 6.88 -17.33 8.09
N VAL A 330 7.62 -18.18 7.39
CA VAL A 330 8.19 -19.40 7.97
C VAL A 330 9.32 -19.00 8.93
N ILE A 331 9.12 -19.24 10.22
CA ILE A 331 10.15 -18.93 11.24
C ILE A 331 10.95 -20.15 11.65
N LYS A 332 10.40 -21.34 11.45
CA LYS A 332 11.03 -22.61 11.79
C LYS A 332 10.54 -23.71 10.87
N ARG A 333 11.42 -24.68 10.60
CA ARG A 333 11.07 -25.90 9.88
C ARG A 333 11.65 -27.14 10.58
N ASP A 334 10.80 -28.13 10.83
CA ASP A 334 11.21 -29.43 11.35
C ASP A 334 10.63 -30.51 10.42
N GLY A 335 11.48 -30.98 9.50
CA GLY A 335 11.05 -31.90 8.44
C GLY A 335 9.90 -31.33 7.59
N ASN A 336 8.72 -31.90 7.75
CA ASN A 336 7.50 -31.50 7.05
C ASN A 336 6.65 -30.48 7.81
N PHE A 337 7.07 -30.06 8.99
CA PHE A 337 6.34 -29.09 9.79
C PHE A 337 6.97 -27.71 9.66
N LEU A 338 6.16 -26.73 9.26
CA LEU A 338 6.53 -25.32 9.15
C LEU A 338 5.85 -24.56 10.28
N THR A 339 6.58 -23.76 11.04
CA THR A 339 5.98 -22.81 11.98
C THR A 339 5.86 -21.46 11.28
N ILE A 340 4.62 -20.96 11.19
CA ILE A 340 4.29 -19.67 10.57
C ILE A 340 3.94 -18.69 11.68
N ARG A 341 4.68 -17.60 11.80
CA ARG A 341 4.47 -16.59 12.85
C ARG A 341 3.71 -15.36 12.34
N GLY A 342 2.87 -14.82 13.25
CA GLY A 342 2.05 -13.65 13.00
C GLY A 342 1.12 -13.89 11.84
N ALA A 343 0.43 -15.01 11.86
CA ALA A 343 -0.32 -15.54 10.75
C ALA A 343 -1.72 -14.91 10.65
N THR A 344 -2.06 -14.44 9.46
CA THR A 344 -3.46 -14.18 9.11
C THR A 344 -4.11 -15.50 8.67
N ILE A 345 -5.12 -15.93 9.39
CA ILE A 345 -5.93 -17.10 9.03
C ILE A 345 -7.16 -16.63 8.26
N VAL A 346 -7.35 -17.18 7.07
CA VAL A 346 -8.48 -16.91 6.17
C VAL A 346 -9.32 -18.19 6.05
N PRO A 347 -10.32 -18.39 6.93
CA PRO A 347 -11.16 -19.56 6.88
C PRO A 347 -12.11 -19.53 5.68
N SER A 348 -12.41 -20.71 5.11
CA SER A 348 -13.32 -20.84 3.97
C SER A 348 -14.79 -20.55 4.32
N ASP A 349 -15.15 -20.65 5.60
CA ASP A 349 -16.53 -20.51 6.07
C ASP A 349 -16.76 -19.39 7.09
N ARG A 350 -15.71 -18.69 7.52
CA ARG A 350 -15.72 -17.77 8.65
C ARG A 350 -14.98 -16.46 8.40
N ARG A 351 -14.96 -15.64 9.46
CA ARG A 351 -14.27 -14.38 9.52
C ARG A 351 -12.75 -14.59 9.61
N VAL A 352 -12.00 -13.79 8.88
CA VAL A 352 -10.53 -13.70 8.99
C VAL A 352 -10.14 -13.31 10.41
N HIS A 353 -9.11 -13.94 10.94
CA HIS A 353 -8.55 -13.65 12.25
C HIS A 353 -7.02 -13.80 12.25
N PHE A 354 -6.40 -13.14 13.21
CA PHE A 354 -4.98 -13.23 13.47
C PHE A 354 -4.66 -14.35 14.43
N HIS A 355 -3.50 -15.00 14.25
CA HIS A 355 -2.96 -15.96 15.21
C HIS A 355 -1.44 -15.83 15.28
N ASP A 356 -0.87 -15.90 16.48
CA ASP A 356 0.57 -15.69 16.65
C ASP A 356 1.39 -16.76 15.95
N ASP A 357 1.22 -18.03 16.33
CA ASP A 357 1.91 -19.19 15.76
C ASP A 357 0.96 -20.22 15.19
N VAL A 358 1.21 -20.63 13.95
CA VAL A 358 0.51 -21.74 13.29
C VAL A 358 1.52 -22.77 12.82
N VAL A 359 1.39 -24.02 13.24
CA VAL A 359 2.16 -25.15 12.70
C VAL A 359 1.44 -25.72 11.51
N VAL A 360 2.11 -25.77 10.37
CA VAL A 360 1.59 -26.30 9.12
C VAL A 360 2.32 -27.58 8.78
N GLU A 361 1.55 -28.68 8.56
CA GLU A 361 2.09 -29.91 8.00
C GLU A 361 1.98 -29.87 6.47
N VAL A 362 3.12 -30.02 5.78
CA VAL A 362 3.23 -30.16 4.32
C VAL A 362 3.65 -31.57 3.96
N GLY A 363 3.42 -32.01 2.73
CA GLY A 363 3.75 -33.36 2.28
C GLY A 363 4.17 -33.42 0.81
N PRO A 364 4.51 -34.62 0.29
CA PRO A 364 4.93 -34.78 -1.09
C PRO A 364 3.87 -34.40 -2.12
N ASP A 365 2.60 -34.39 -1.73
CA ASP A 365 1.48 -34.00 -2.60
C ASP A 365 1.10 -32.52 -2.45
N THR A 366 1.78 -31.77 -1.58
CA THR A 366 1.61 -30.33 -1.47
C THR A 366 2.14 -29.64 -2.71
N LYS A 367 1.29 -28.90 -3.41
CA LYS A 367 1.69 -28.09 -4.56
C LYS A 367 2.47 -26.85 -4.11
N VAL A 368 3.58 -26.53 -4.76
CA VAL A 368 4.39 -25.35 -4.42
C VAL A 368 4.47 -24.41 -5.62
N PHE A 369 4.10 -23.15 -5.41
CA PHE A 369 4.14 -22.07 -6.39
C PHE A 369 5.07 -20.97 -5.89
N LYS A 370 5.64 -20.19 -6.82
CA LYS A 370 6.55 -19.07 -6.49
C LYS A 370 6.24 -17.87 -7.38
N ASP A 371 6.06 -16.72 -6.79
CA ASP A 371 5.75 -15.48 -7.52
C ASP A 371 6.87 -15.17 -8.55
N GLY A 372 6.46 -14.93 -9.80
CA GLY A 372 7.36 -14.65 -10.92
C GLY A 372 8.19 -15.86 -11.36
N ASP A 373 7.78 -17.07 -11.04
CA ASP A 373 8.40 -18.30 -11.52
C ASP A 373 7.34 -19.14 -12.26
N ARG A 374 7.66 -19.43 -13.52
CA ARG A 374 6.77 -20.16 -14.45
C ARG A 374 6.88 -21.69 -14.31
N VAL A 375 7.80 -22.15 -13.45
CA VAL A 375 8.04 -23.59 -13.23
C VAL A 375 7.04 -24.11 -12.20
N SER A 376 6.17 -25.02 -12.63
CA SER A 376 5.13 -25.64 -11.80
C SER A 376 5.60 -26.83 -10.96
N ASP A 377 6.88 -27.22 -11.01
CA ASP A 377 7.39 -28.47 -10.44
C ASP A 377 8.28 -28.23 -9.19
N LEU A 378 7.97 -27.22 -8.40
CA LEU A 378 8.67 -27.01 -7.13
C LEU A 378 8.19 -28.01 -6.07
N SER A 379 9.14 -28.59 -5.32
CA SER A 379 8.83 -29.43 -4.16
C SER A 379 8.74 -28.60 -2.87
N ILE A 380 8.27 -29.22 -1.81
CA ILE A 380 8.27 -28.63 -0.47
C ILE A 380 9.69 -28.22 0.00
N ASP A 381 10.74 -28.80 -0.58
CA ASP A 381 12.14 -28.45 -0.27
C ASP A 381 12.49 -27.02 -0.69
N ALA A 382 11.76 -26.43 -1.62
CA ALA A 382 11.93 -25.03 -1.98
C ALA A 382 11.55 -24.05 -0.85
N ILE A 383 10.75 -24.50 0.14
CA ILE A 383 10.27 -23.66 1.23
C ILE A 383 11.31 -23.64 2.34
N SER A 384 11.87 -22.47 2.64
CA SER A 384 12.91 -22.29 3.65
C SER A 384 12.52 -21.27 4.72
N ILE A 385 13.37 -21.15 5.74
CA ILE A 385 13.19 -20.19 6.83
C ILE A 385 13.26 -18.76 6.28
N GLY A 386 12.42 -17.89 6.78
CA GLY A 386 12.28 -16.51 6.33
C GLY A 386 11.29 -16.33 5.18
N GLN A 387 10.90 -17.40 4.49
CA GLN A 387 10.01 -17.32 3.33
C GLN A 387 8.62 -16.81 3.71
N ARG A 388 8.15 -15.74 3.03
CA ARG A 388 6.75 -15.30 3.11
C ARG A 388 5.88 -16.22 2.27
N VAL A 389 4.80 -16.74 2.86
CA VAL A 389 3.96 -17.75 2.23
C VAL A 389 2.48 -17.45 2.38
N THR A 390 1.69 -17.93 1.40
CA THR A 390 0.27 -18.20 1.54
C THR A 390 0.06 -19.71 1.40
N ILE A 391 -0.42 -20.35 2.44
CA ILE A 391 -0.62 -21.79 2.50
C ILE A 391 -2.12 -22.08 2.48
N ARG A 392 -2.58 -22.91 1.57
CA ARG A 392 -3.98 -23.37 1.46
C ARG A 392 -4.06 -24.82 1.96
N GLY A 393 -4.97 -25.06 2.87
CA GLY A 393 -5.15 -26.38 3.51
C GLY A 393 -6.39 -26.40 4.38
N ASN A 394 -6.36 -27.15 5.46
CA ASN A 394 -7.49 -27.30 6.38
C ASN A 394 -7.06 -27.06 7.82
N GLN A 395 -7.84 -26.31 8.55
CA GLN A 395 -7.67 -26.11 9.98
C GLN A 395 -8.55 -27.14 10.72
N PRO A 396 -7.97 -28.17 11.37
CA PRO A 396 -8.77 -29.25 11.98
C PRO A 396 -9.64 -28.78 13.13
N THR A 397 -9.16 -27.83 13.92
CA THR A 397 -9.89 -27.26 15.06
C THR A 397 -9.74 -25.74 15.05
N PRO A 398 -10.79 -25.01 14.65
CA PRO A 398 -10.73 -23.56 14.60
C PRO A 398 -10.62 -22.95 15.99
N THR A 399 -9.75 -21.96 16.11
CA THR A 399 -9.71 -21.05 17.26
C THR A 399 -9.63 -19.61 16.76
N THR A 400 -10.24 -18.70 17.50
CA THR A 400 -10.18 -17.25 17.26
C THR A 400 -9.35 -16.56 18.34
N ASP A 401 -8.77 -17.30 19.26
CA ASP A 401 -7.88 -16.77 20.29
C ASP A 401 -6.48 -16.65 19.70
N ALA A 402 -6.04 -15.43 19.43
CA ALA A 402 -4.73 -15.14 18.83
C ALA A 402 -3.54 -15.59 19.69
N LEU A 403 -3.74 -15.68 21.01
CA LEU A 403 -2.73 -16.08 21.99
C LEU A 403 -2.94 -17.53 22.49
N ALA A 404 -3.85 -18.29 21.86
CA ALA A 404 -4.06 -19.70 22.20
C ALA A 404 -2.82 -20.55 21.88
N PRO A 405 -2.72 -21.74 22.48
CA PRO A 405 -1.69 -22.71 22.09
C PRO A 405 -1.71 -23.00 20.60
N GLN A 406 -0.53 -23.34 20.08
CA GLN A 406 -0.22 -23.62 18.68
C GLN A 406 -1.34 -24.37 17.93
N ILE A 407 -1.77 -23.83 16.80
CA ILE A 407 -2.72 -24.46 15.87
C ILE A 407 -1.95 -25.39 14.94
N LEU A 408 -2.48 -26.60 14.72
CA LEU A 408 -2.02 -27.47 13.64
C LEU A 408 -2.89 -27.24 12.40
N PHE A 409 -2.26 -27.02 11.26
CA PHE A 409 -2.91 -26.80 9.97
C PHE A 409 -2.42 -27.84 8.95
N ASP A 410 -3.33 -28.56 8.32
CA ASP A 410 -2.99 -29.62 7.37
C ASP A 410 -2.98 -29.08 5.93
N ALA A 411 -1.80 -29.02 5.34
CA ALA A 411 -1.58 -28.68 3.94
C ALA A 411 -0.99 -29.83 3.11
N THR A 412 -1.04 -31.08 3.62
CA THR A 412 -0.45 -32.26 2.92
C THR A 412 -1.05 -32.52 1.54
N GLN A 413 -2.34 -32.17 1.35
CA GLN A 413 -3.06 -32.19 0.07
C GLN A 413 -3.38 -30.75 -0.39
N GLY A 414 -2.65 -29.79 0.14
CA GLY A 414 -2.86 -28.37 -0.06
C GLY A 414 -1.93 -27.75 -1.09
N ALA A 415 -1.73 -26.44 -0.93
CA ALA A 415 -0.81 -25.67 -1.77
C ALA A 415 -0.10 -24.59 -0.98
N VAL A 416 1.15 -24.31 -1.31
CA VAL A 416 1.96 -23.22 -0.79
C VAL A 416 2.35 -22.30 -1.94
N ARG A 417 2.03 -21.00 -1.82
CA ARG A 417 2.56 -19.97 -2.69
C ARG A 417 3.62 -19.18 -1.94
N MET A 418 4.83 -19.17 -2.48
CA MET A 418 5.98 -18.42 -1.98
C MET A 418 5.94 -17.01 -2.57
N HIS A 419 5.92 -16.00 -1.71
CA HIS A 419 5.95 -14.59 -2.11
C HIS A 419 7.35 -14.01 -2.03
N VAL A 420 7.58 -12.91 -2.76
CA VAL A 420 8.82 -12.14 -2.61
C VAL A 420 8.98 -11.71 -1.15
N THR A 421 10.13 -12.03 -0.58
CA THR A 421 10.52 -11.74 0.81
C THR A 421 11.46 -10.54 0.83
N HIS A 422 11.34 -9.67 1.82
CA HIS A 422 12.17 -8.48 1.99
C HIS A 422 13.15 -8.67 3.14
N LEU A 423 14.42 -8.46 2.88
CA LEU A 423 15.48 -8.45 3.89
C LEU A 423 15.92 -7.01 4.17
N SER A 424 16.24 -6.71 5.41
CA SER A 424 16.90 -5.47 5.82
C SER A 424 18.10 -5.76 6.68
N GLY A 425 19.24 -5.17 6.35
CA GLY A 425 20.50 -5.42 7.04
C GLY A 425 21.56 -4.37 6.79
N ILE A 426 22.76 -4.65 7.27
CA ILE A 426 23.98 -3.85 7.05
C ILE A 426 24.97 -4.67 6.25
N VAL A 427 25.54 -4.09 5.20
CA VAL A 427 26.53 -4.75 4.34
C VAL A 427 27.81 -5.03 5.13
N ASN A 428 28.26 -6.29 5.15
CA ASN A 428 29.55 -6.73 5.69
C ASN A 428 30.61 -6.77 4.59
N SER A 429 30.29 -7.44 3.48
CA SER A 429 31.18 -7.59 2.35
C SER A 429 30.44 -7.58 1.01
N VAL A 430 31.15 -7.20 -0.06
CA VAL A 430 30.64 -7.24 -1.42
C VAL A 430 31.63 -8.00 -2.29
N LEU A 431 31.17 -9.11 -2.86
CA LEU A 431 31.92 -9.95 -3.78
C LEU A 431 31.21 -9.99 -5.15
N PRO A 432 31.91 -10.33 -6.24
CA PRO A 432 31.27 -10.50 -7.53
C PRO A 432 30.17 -11.58 -7.49
N GLY A 433 28.91 -11.17 -7.64
CA GLY A 433 27.75 -12.06 -7.65
C GLY A 433 27.20 -12.44 -6.28
N GLU A 434 27.80 -11.94 -5.19
CA GLU A 434 27.41 -12.25 -3.81
C GLU A 434 27.67 -11.06 -2.88
N SER A 435 26.88 -10.93 -1.84
CA SER A 435 27.09 -9.92 -0.78
C SER A 435 26.70 -10.51 0.57
N ASP A 436 27.54 -10.32 1.59
CA ASP A 436 27.21 -10.71 2.95
C ASP A 436 26.69 -9.51 3.73
N ILE A 437 25.69 -9.75 4.55
CA ILE A 437 25.07 -8.73 5.40
C ILE A 437 24.93 -9.22 6.85
N THR A 438 24.97 -8.31 7.80
CA THR A 438 24.34 -8.54 9.09
C THR A 438 22.85 -8.34 8.93
N LEU A 439 22.08 -9.43 9.01
CA LEU A 439 20.64 -9.43 8.83
C LEU A 439 19.94 -8.91 10.09
N HIS A 440 19.08 -7.91 9.95
CA HIS A 440 18.33 -7.34 11.08
C HIS A 440 16.86 -7.74 11.06
N SER A 441 16.26 -7.82 9.87
CA SER A 441 14.84 -8.20 9.76
C SER A 441 14.52 -8.89 8.45
N ILE A 442 13.50 -9.73 8.50
CA ILE A 442 12.83 -10.36 7.34
C ILE A 442 11.37 -9.92 7.36
N ASP A 443 10.90 -9.30 6.27
CA ASP A 443 9.55 -8.72 6.17
C ASP A 443 9.16 -7.91 7.42
N ARG A 444 10.10 -7.07 7.89
CA ARG A 444 9.98 -6.18 9.06
C ARG A 444 10.00 -6.88 10.42
N ARG A 445 10.00 -8.22 10.45
CA ARG A 445 10.12 -9.00 11.69
C ARG A 445 11.55 -9.12 12.11
N ARG A 446 11.83 -9.00 13.39
CA ARG A 446 13.18 -9.10 13.96
C ARG A 446 13.80 -10.46 13.66
N VAL A 447 15.08 -10.48 13.31
CA VAL A 447 15.78 -11.70 12.91
C VAL A 447 15.81 -12.77 14.00
N GLN A 448 15.76 -12.38 15.28
CA GLN A 448 15.84 -13.28 16.43
C GLN A 448 14.69 -14.28 16.54
N ILE A 449 13.56 -14.05 15.86
CA ILE A 449 12.42 -14.99 15.86
C ILE A 449 12.62 -16.17 14.89
N PHE A 450 13.61 -16.09 13.99
CA PHE A 450 13.84 -17.09 12.95
C PHE A 450 14.88 -18.12 13.42
N ASP A 451 14.50 -19.40 13.36
CA ASP A 451 15.36 -20.55 13.67
C ASP A 451 15.95 -21.10 12.36
N PHE A 452 17.16 -20.66 12.03
CA PHE A 452 17.83 -21.02 10.77
C PHE A 452 18.41 -22.44 10.73
N ALA A 453 18.22 -23.25 11.77
CA ALA A 453 18.73 -24.62 11.78
C ALA A 453 18.20 -25.44 10.59
N GLY A 454 19.10 -26.15 9.93
CA GLY A 454 18.81 -27.01 8.77
C GLY A 454 18.69 -26.28 7.43
N THR A 455 18.95 -24.97 7.36
CA THR A 455 18.96 -24.24 6.08
C THR A 455 20.14 -24.58 5.19
N GLY A 456 21.28 -24.98 5.80
CA GLY A 456 22.50 -25.33 5.11
C GLY A 456 22.59 -26.80 4.71
N LYS A 457 23.57 -27.13 3.84
CA LYS A 457 23.93 -28.51 3.49
C LYS A 457 24.51 -29.27 4.67
N SER A 458 24.96 -28.56 5.68
CA SER A 458 25.43 -29.06 6.97
C SER A 458 25.16 -27.99 8.05
N GLU A 459 25.16 -28.38 9.33
CA GLU A 459 24.97 -27.47 10.45
C GLU A 459 25.94 -26.27 10.46
N MET A 460 27.14 -26.43 9.90
CA MET A 460 28.12 -25.33 9.78
C MET A 460 27.83 -24.38 8.62
N GLU A 461 26.95 -24.77 7.74
CA GLU A 461 26.51 -23.98 6.57
C GLU A 461 25.08 -23.45 6.75
N ASP A 462 24.48 -23.67 7.91
CA ASP A 462 23.20 -23.04 8.25
C ASP A 462 23.34 -21.51 8.20
N ALA A 463 22.30 -20.84 7.74
CA ALA A 463 22.29 -19.39 7.58
C ALA A 463 22.62 -18.68 8.90
N ASP A 464 23.63 -17.82 8.86
CA ASP A 464 24.09 -17.03 9.99
C ASP A 464 23.62 -15.58 9.85
N PRO A 465 22.73 -15.09 10.72
CA PRO A 465 22.28 -13.70 10.68
C PRO A 465 23.39 -12.65 10.75
N ASP A 466 24.50 -12.95 11.41
CA ASP A 466 25.62 -12.02 11.51
C ASP A 466 26.45 -11.97 10.21
N ASN A 467 26.31 -12.99 9.35
CA ASN A 467 26.99 -13.07 8.05
C ASN A 467 26.12 -13.74 6.98
N TYR A 468 24.92 -13.20 6.80
CA TYR A 468 23.89 -13.74 5.90
C TYR A 468 24.24 -13.45 4.44
N SER A 469 24.40 -14.51 3.62
CA SER A 469 24.88 -14.40 2.25
C SER A 469 23.73 -14.24 1.24
N ILE A 470 23.86 -13.25 0.37
CA ILE A 470 22.87 -12.93 -0.69
C ILE A 470 23.52 -13.13 -2.04
N ALA A 471 23.01 -14.08 -2.84
CA ALA A 471 23.36 -14.18 -4.24
C ALA A 471 22.77 -13.00 -5.00
N THR A 472 23.62 -12.14 -5.56
CA THR A 472 23.24 -10.95 -6.31
C THR A 472 23.37 -11.13 -7.83
N GLY A 473 24.01 -12.22 -8.26
CA GLY A 473 24.18 -12.55 -9.67
C GLY A 473 24.80 -11.41 -10.48
N ASN A 474 24.06 -10.90 -11.47
CA ASN A 474 24.50 -9.79 -12.34
C ASN A 474 23.94 -8.42 -11.90
N LEU A 475 23.39 -8.30 -10.70
CA LEU A 475 22.89 -7.00 -10.21
C LEU A 475 24.06 -6.02 -10.11
N THR A 476 23.84 -4.79 -10.58
CA THR A 476 24.84 -3.74 -10.47
C THR A 476 24.76 -3.16 -9.06
N LEU A 477 25.82 -3.36 -8.28
CA LEU A 477 25.94 -2.92 -6.90
C LEU A 477 26.94 -1.75 -6.82
N ALA A 478 26.67 -0.65 -7.56
CA ALA A 478 27.63 0.44 -7.75
C ALA A 478 27.99 1.17 -6.45
N ASP A 479 27.04 1.31 -5.54
CA ASP A 479 27.18 2.11 -4.31
C ASP A 479 27.09 1.26 -3.03
N PHE A 480 27.35 -0.04 -3.15
CA PHE A 480 27.44 -0.95 -2.02
C PHE A 480 28.75 -0.76 -1.26
N ALA A 481 28.65 -0.44 0.01
CA ALA A 481 29.80 -0.26 0.88
C ALA A 481 29.57 -0.94 2.25
N ALA A 482 30.63 -1.56 2.78
CA ALA A 482 30.57 -2.14 4.11
C ALA A 482 30.14 -1.11 5.17
N GLY A 483 29.31 -1.53 6.10
CA GLY A 483 28.75 -0.69 7.15
C GLY A 483 27.53 0.15 6.74
N LYS A 484 27.05 0.02 5.49
CA LYS A 484 25.89 0.77 5.00
C LYS A 484 24.62 -0.08 5.03
N PRO A 485 23.44 0.52 5.29
CA PRO A 485 22.17 -0.20 5.25
C PRO A 485 21.84 -0.68 3.84
N VAL A 486 21.17 -1.82 3.77
CA VAL A 486 20.72 -2.45 2.53
C VAL A 486 19.33 -3.05 2.69
N VAL A 487 18.55 -3.05 1.61
CA VAL A 487 17.31 -3.81 1.48
C VAL A 487 17.42 -4.72 0.28
N ALA A 488 17.20 -6.02 0.48
CA ALA A 488 17.15 -7.00 -0.60
C ALA A 488 15.75 -7.59 -0.72
N ARG A 489 15.32 -7.86 -1.96
CA ARG A 489 14.05 -8.50 -2.29
C ARG A 489 14.34 -9.74 -3.10
N GLY A 490 13.72 -10.85 -2.74
CA GLY A 490 13.97 -12.13 -3.42
C GLY A 490 13.35 -13.29 -2.65
N PHE A 491 14.07 -14.40 -2.58
CA PHE A 491 13.60 -15.62 -1.93
C PHE A 491 14.75 -16.23 -1.12
N PRO A 492 14.48 -16.74 0.10
CA PRO A 492 15.42 -17.65 0.75
C PRO A 492 15.81 -18.80 -0.19
N ASN A 493 17.04 -19.27 -0.12
CA ASN A 493 17.44 -20.45 -0.87
C ASN A 493 16.65 -21.68 -0.39
N ALA A 494 16.56 -22.71 -1.22
CA ALA A 494 15.86 -23.94 -0.85
C ALA A 494 16.41 -24.51 0.46
N PHE A 495 15.54 -25.09 1.28
CA PHE A 495 15.91 -25.66 2.57
C PHE A 495 17.01 -26.72 2.42
N GLY A 496 18.04 -26.67 3.22
CA GLY A 496 19.22 -27.54 3.12
C GLY A 496 20.18 -27.20 1.99
N MET A 497 20.09 -26.02 1.36
CA MET A 497 20.91 -25.64 0.20
C MET A 497 21.80 -24.42 0.41
N ALA A 498 21.70 -23.75 1.56
CA ALA A 498 22.61 -22.65 1.91
C ALA A 498 24.07 -23.14 2.01
N PRO A 499 25.08 -22.28 1.79
CA PRO A 499 25.02 -20.98 1.16
C PRO A 499 24.87 -21.03 -0.37
N PRO A 500 24.45 -19.96 -1.08
CA PRO A 500 24.00 -18.69 -0.49
C PRO A 500 22.68 -18.86 0.26
N ASP A 501 22.42 -17.96 1.22
CA ASP A 501 21.22 -18.05 2.06
C ASP A 501 19.99 -17.49 1.34
N PHE A 502 20.21 -16.51 0.46
CA PHE A 502 19.15 -15.78 -0.20
C PHE A 502 19.46 -15.53 -1.68
N MET A 503 18.45 -15.69 -2.52
CA MET A 503 18.50 -15.42 -3.95
C MET A 503 17.90 -14.04 -4.23
N GLY A 504 18.74 -13.00 -4.31
CA GLY A 504 18.33 -11.63 -4.55
C GLY A 504 17.81 -11.43 -5.98
N ARG A 505 16.57 -10.88 -6.11
CA ARG A 505 16.01 -10.38 -7.37
C ARG A 505 16.26 -8.89 -7.54
N THR A 506 16.20 -8.15 -6.44
CA THR A 506 16.49 -6.71 -6.38
C THR A 506 17.25 -6.43 -5.09
N VAL A 507 18.27 -5.61 -5.20
CA VAL A 507 19.02 -5.10 -4.04
C VAL A 507 19.05 -3.59 -4.12
N ILE A 508 18.66 -2.93 -3.04
CA ILE A 508 18.58 -1.47 -2.91
C ILE A 508 19.70 -1.04 -1.99
N ASP A 509 20.66 -0.28 -2.52
CA ASP A 509 21.78 0.25 -1.76
C ASP A 509 21.37 1.38 -0.80
N TYR A 510 22.31 1.82 0.05
CA TYR A 510 22.05 2.80 1.10
C TYR A 510 21.60 4.17 0.56
N THR A 511 21.94 4.53 -0.67
CA THR A 511 21.56 5.82 -1.26
C THR A 511 20.08 5.86 -1.60
N ASP A 512 19.48 4.67 -1.80
CA ASP A 512 18.08 4.50 -2.15
C ASP A 512 17.23 3.88 -1.04
N VAL A 513 17.84 3.47 0.10
CA VAL A 513 17.08 2.97 1.25
C VAL A 513 16.21 4.08 1.81
N ARG A 514 14.92 3.83 1.85
CA ARG A 514 13.94 4.77 2.40
C ARG A 514 14.19 5.00 3.87
N SER A 515 14.11 6.26 4.27
CA SER A 515 14.27 6.71 5.65
C SER A 515 12.94 7.25 6.19
N ALA A 516 12.73 7.06 7.48
CA ALA A 516 11.64 7.67 8.22
C ALA A 516 12.22 8.59 9.29
N LEU A 517 11.69 9.81 9.40
CA LEU A 517 12.00 10.72 10.49
C LEU A 517 10.79 10.77 11.41
N GLY A 518 11.00 10.60 12.71
CA GLY A 518 10.00 10.70 13.75
C GLY A 518 10.46 11.66 14.84
N VAL A 519 9.62 12.65 15.13
CA VAL A 519 9.89 13.65 16.18
C VAL A 519 8.65 13.85 17.02
N GLY A 520 8.80 13.83 18.34
CA GLY A 520 7.76 14.11 19.31
C GLY A 520 8.20 15.19 20.30
N TRP A 521 7.29 16.06 20.66
CA TRP A 521 7.51 17.14 21.62
C TRP A 521 6.57 17.03 22.83
N GLY A 522 6.20 15.80 23.19
CA GLY A 522 5.36 15.51 24.36
C GLY A 522 3.92 16.03 24.24
N VAL A 523 3.16 15.86 25.32
CA VAL A 523 1.71 16.17 25.34
C VAL A 523 1.45 17.67 25.19
N ALA A 524 2.33 18.52 25.72
CA ALA A 524 2.18 19.98 25.66
C ALA A 524 2.65 20.58 24.32
N GLY A 525 3.39 19.82 23.54
CA GLY A 525 4.00 20.30 22.29
C GLY A 525 5.00 21.44 22.48
N THR A 526 5.61 21.90 21.41
CA THR A 526 6.53 23.06 21.41
C THR A 526 6.08 24.15 20.45
N ALA A 527 6.31 25.41 20.80
CA ALA A 527 6.03 26.56 19.93
C ALA A 527 7.14 26.80 18.89
N MET A 528 8.33 26.21 19.07
CA MET A 528 9.49 26.44 18.20
C MET A 528 10.16 25.13 17.77
N PRO A 529 9.46 24.28 17.00
CA PRO A 529 10.00 23.00 16.53
C PRO A 529 11.13 23.17 15.50
N PHE A 530 11.14 24.28 14.80
CA PHE A 530 12.08 24.61 13.74
C PHE A 530 12.90 25.87 14.08
N SER A 531 14.15 25.90 13.65
CA SER A 531 14.98 27.10 13.67
C SER A 531 14.74 27.99 12.44
N SER A 532 14.27 27.41 11.33
CA SER A 532 13.81 28.13 10.14
C SER A 532 12.70 27.35 9.43
N ILE A 533 11.74 28.09 8.85
CA ILE A 533 10.69 27.58 7.96
C ILE A 533 10.72 28.47 6.73
N GLU A 534 11.15 27.90 5.60
CA GLU A 534 11.30 28.60 4.32
C GLU A 534 10.52 27.85 3.23
N SER A 535 10.24 28.52 2.11
CA SER A 535 9.51 27.94 0.99
C SER A 535 10.20 26.74 0.31
N GLU A 536 11.46 26.49 0.60
CA GLU A 536 12.29 25.45 -0.02
C GLU A 536 12.81 24.44 1.01
N TYR A 537 12.81 24.75 2.30
CA TYR A 537 13.31 23.87 3.36
C TYR A 537 12.74 24.20 4.74
N LEU A 538 12.85 23.23 5.65
CA LEU A 538 12.70 23.41 7.10
C LEU A 538 14.03 23.06 7.77
N ILE A 539 14.39 23.76 8.86
CA ILE A 539 15.49 23.36 9.73
C ILE A 539 14.90 22.92 11.07
N LEU A 540 14.91 21.60 11.30
CA LEU A 540 14.40 20.98 12.52
C LEU A 540 15.37 21.24 13.67
N LYS A 541 14.88 21.71 14.80
CA LYS A 541 15.69 21.78 16.03
C LYS A 541 15.88 20.39 16.62
N ASN A 542 17.05 19.82 16.46
CA ASN A 542 17.41 18.52 16.97
C ASN A 542 17.50 18.47 18.51
N GLN A 543 17.73 19.60 19.15
CA GLN A 543 17.76 19.72 20.60
C GLN A 543 16.68 20.69 21.05
N ASN A 544 15.68 20.17 21.77
CA ASN A 544 14.56 20.92 22.32
C ASN A 544 14.27 20.38 23.72
N GLU A 545 13.85 21.26 24.65
CA GLU A 545 13.55 20.87 26.04
C GLU A 545 12.31 19.97 26.16
N ASP A 546 11.44 19.99 25.15
CA ASP A 546 10.16 19.28 25.15
C ASP A 546 10.20 17.91 24.41
N ILE A 547 11.40 17.38 24.09
CA ILE A 547 11.56 16.13 23.35
C ILE A 547 11.00 14.93 24.11
N ASP A 548 10.22 14.09 23.42
CA ASP A 548 9.82 12.77 23.91
C ASP A 548 10.73 11.65 23.34
N GLN A 549 10.35 10.37 23.55
CA GLN A 549 11.14 9.21 23.09
C GLN A 549 11.25 9.09 21.55
N ARG A 550 10.39 9.77 20.78
CA ARG A 550 10.42 9.76 19.32
C ARG A 550 11.23 10.95 18.82
N HIS A 551 12.55 10.78 18.68
CA HIS A 551 13.42 11.84 18.16
C HIS A 551 14.57 11.22 17.34
N TYR A 552 14.20 10.60 16.23
CA TYR A 552 15.13 9.77 15.47
C TYR A 552 14.90 9.81 13.96
N ILE A 553 15.94 9.43 13.22
CA ILE A 553 15.84 8.99 11.81
C ILE A 553 16.10 7.49 11.77
N LYS A 554 15.17 6.73 11.19
CA LYS A 554 15.31 5.29 10.91
C LYS A 554 15.64 5.10 9.44
N GLN A 555 16.82 4.57 9.14
CA GLN A 555 17.29 4.27 7.79
C GLN A 555 17.55 2.76 7.67
N GLY A 556 16.59 2.03 7.12
CA GLY A 556 16.61 0.58 7.20
C GLY A 556 16.69 0.11 8.67
N PRO A 557 17.72 -0.67 9.04
CA PRO A 557 17.91 -1.12 10.43
C PRO A 557 18.59 -0.08 11.33
N VAL A 558 19.16 0.99 10.76
CA VAL A 558 19.92 1.99 11.50
C VAL A 558 18.97 3.01 12.11
N LEU A 559 19.05 3.20 13.42
CA LEU A 559 18.36 4.24 14.17
C LEU A 559 19.37 5.33 14.55
N ILE A 560 19.13 6.55 14.10
CA ILE A 560 19.97 7.71 14.34
C ILE A 560 19.23 8.62 15.32
N ASP A 561 19.75 8.78 16.52
CA ASP A 561 19.24 9.74 17.50
C ASP A 561 19.60 11.16 17.05
N LEU A 562 18.57 11.97 16.77
CA LEU A 562 18.74 13.36 16.32
C LEU A 562 19.44 14.22 17.36
N THR A 563 19.24 13.93 18.66
CA THR A 563 19.88 14.69 19.74
C THR A 563 21.39 14.49 19.82
N SER A 564 21.88 13.42 19.20
CA SER A 564 23.31 13.12 19.11
C SER A 564 24.04 13.82 17.96
N LEU A 565 23.29 14.50 17.07
CA LEU A 565 23.87 15.19 15.92
C LEU A 565 24.44 16.57 16.32
N ASP A 566 25.58 16.94 15.71
CA ASP A 566 26.26 18.21 16.00
C ASP A 566 25.53 19.46 15.47
N SER A 567 24.60 19.28 14.54
CA SER A 567 23.85 20.37 13.91
C SER A 567 22.38 19.99 13.71
N ASP A 568 21.53 21.02 13.58
CA ASP A 568 20.12 20.86 13.24
C ASP A 568 19.95 20.20 11.86
N THR A 569 18.94 19.34 11.73
CA THR A 569 18.67 18.60 10.49
C THR A 569 17.90 19.46 9.51
N THR A 570 18.41 19.57 8.29
CA THR A 570 17.73 20.26 7.20
C THR A 570 16.79 19.29 6.47
N ILE A 571 15.54 19.70 6.30
CA ILE A 571 14.51 18.92 5.59
C ILE A 571 14.16 19.66 4.31
N VAL A 572 14.35 19.00 3.16
CA VAL A 572 14.06 19.54 1.84
C VAL A 572 13.05 18.65 1.11
N PRO A 573 12.16 19.22 0.27
CA PRO A 573 11.33 18.39 -0.61
C PRO A 573 12.18 17.72 -1.69
N ARG A 574 11.84 16.51 -2.11
CA ARG A 574 12.49 15.90 -3.27
C ARG A 574 12.15 16.68 -4.55
N GLU A 575 13.10 16.77 -5.48
CA GLU A 575 12.96 17.57 -6.70
C GLU A 575 11.99 16.96 -7.72
N THR A 576 11.89 15.64 -7.77
CA THR A 576 11.11 14.92 -8.79
C THR A 576 10.16 13.93 -8.18
N GLY A 577 9.06 13.67 -8.86
CA GLY A 577 8.01 12.78 -8.37
C GLY A 577 6.93 13.54 -7.59
N ARG A 578 5.98 12.79 -7.05
CA ARG A 578 4.85 13.35 -6.31
C ARG A 578 5.21 13.62 -4.86
N LEU A 579 4.60 14.63 -4.29
CA LEU A 579 4.81 15.08 -2.92
C LEU A 579 3.48 15.08 -2.18
N ALA A 580 3.51 14.79 -0.89
CA ALA A 580 2.35 14.91 0.01
C ALA A 580 2.81 15.47 1.36
N PHE A 581 2.33 16.66 1.69
CA PHE A 581 2.59 17.31 2.95
C PHE A 581 1.27 17.55 3.67
N TYR A 582 1.24 17.48 4.98
CA TYR A 582 0.01 17.65 5.73
C TYR A 582 0.22 18.27 7.09
N ILE A 583 -0.79 19.03 7.53
CA ILE A 583 -0.88 19.61 8.84
C ILE A 583 -2.16 19.07 9.47
N LYS A 584 -2.03 18.38 10.60
CA LYS A 584 -3.14 17.92 11.42
C LYS A 584 -3.38 18.91 12.54
N SER A 585 -4.64 19.34 12.72
CA SER A 585 -5.15 20.03 13.91
C SER A 585 -6.13 19.09 14.65
N SER A 586 -6.74 19.55 15.73
CA SER A 586 -7.72 18.78 16.51
C SER A 586 -8.85 18.21 15.65
N ASP A 587 -9.38 18.99 14.71
CA ASP A 587 -10.62 18.68 14.00
C ASP A 587 -10.44 18.35 12.52
N SER A 588 -9.26 18.60 11.93
CA SER A 588 -9.03 18.44 10.50
C SER A 588 -7.59 18.09 10.13
N LEU A 589 -7.44 17.51 8.94
CA LEU A 589 -6.17 17.27 8.30
C LEU A 589 -6.14 18.05 6.98
N ARG A 590 -5.21 19.00 6.85
CA ARG A 590 -4.99 19.78 5.62
C ARG A 590 -3.85 19.17 4.83
N MET A 591 -4.06 18.96 3.53
CA MET A 591 -3.06 18.38 2.64
C MET A 591 -2.55 19.35 1.61
N TYR A 592 -1.26 19.19 1.22
CA TYR A 592 -0.53 20.00 0.25
C TYR A 592 0.30 19.09 -0.66
N SER A 593 0.32 19.36 -1.94
CA SER A 593 1.25 18.79 -2.92
C SER A 593 2.40 19.74 -3.27
N ASP A 594 2.35 20.97 -2.76
CA ASP A 594 3.36 22.00 -2.92
C ASP A 594 4.00 22.30 -1.56
N PHE A 595 5.35 22.28 -1.52
CA PHE A 595 6.07 22.49 -0.27
C PHE A 595 6.00 23.93 0.23
N ALA A 596 6.01 24.90 -0.69
CA ALA A 596 5.92 26.31 -0.30
C ALA A 596 4.54 26.62 0.33
N ASP A 597 3.45 26.13 -0.26
CA ASP A 597 2.10 26.28 0.30
C ASP A 597 2.00 25.62 1.70
N PHE A 598 2.63 24.45 1.89
CA PHE A 598 2.72 23.77 3.18
C PHE A 598 3.54 24.57 4.21
N ALA A 599 4.72 25.04 3.82
CA ALA A 599 5.62 25.79 4.69
C ALA A 599 5.01 27.12 5.13
N ASP A 600 4.34 27.81 4.23
CA ASP A 600 3.64 29.08 4.52
C ASP A 600 2.51 28.88 5.54
N ASP A 601 1.70 27.81 5.37
CA ASP A 601 0.61 27.52 6.29
C ASP A 601 1.12 27.03 7.65
N LEU A 602 2.16 26.19 7.66
CA LEU A 602 2.83 25.75 8.89
C LEU A 602 3.41 26.94 9.68
N ASN A 603 4.07 27.85 8.97
CA ASN A 603 4.60 29.07 9.60
C ASN A 603 3.50 29.96 10.16
N ASN A 604 2.40 30.13 9.44
CA ASN A 604 1.26 30.91 9.90
C ASN A 604 0.64 30.28 11.16
N SER A 605 0.40 28.98 11.14
CA SER A 605 -0.15 28.26 12.30
C SER A 605 0.74 28.39 13.55
N LEU A 606 2.05 28.20 13.41
CA LEU A 606 2.98 28.28 14.54
C LEU A 606 3.20 29.71 15.06
N ILE A 607 3.34 30.69 14.16
CA ILE A 607 3.79 32.05 14.52
C ILE A 607 2.61 33.01 14.69
N ILE A 608 1.57 32.92 13.86
CA ILE A 608 0.44 33.86 13.87
C ILE A 608 -0.67 33.35 14.76
N ASP A 609 -1.06 32.07 14.59
CA ASP A 609 -2.16 31.47 15.33
C ASP A 609 -1.71 31.01 16.73
N GLY A 610 -0.38 30.80 16.90
CA GLY A 610 0.21 30.42 18.19
C GLY A 610 0.06 28.94 18.52
N ASP A 611 -0.18 28.12 17.49
CA ASP A 611 -0.24 26.66 17.63
C ASP A 611 1.09 26.09 18.10
N ARG A 612 1.04 24.90 18.68
CA ARG A 612 2.21 24.18 19.17
C ARG A 612 2.37 22.87 18.43
N ALA A 613 3.57 22.58 17.93
CA ALA A 613 3.84 21.29 17.32
C ALA A 613 3.95 20.19 18.39
N ARG A 614 3.16 19.13 18.26
CA ARG A 614 3.17 17.95 19.11
C ARG A 614 4.08 16.85 18.56
N SER A 615 3.97 16.59 17.26
CA SER A 615 4.79 15.60 16.58
C SER A 615 5.00 15.96 15.10
N MET A 616 6.03 15.36 14.52
CA MET A 616 6.33 15.43 13.11
C MET A 616 6.79 14.07 12.61
N HIS A 617 6.32 13.68 11.44
CA HIS A 617 6.77 12.52 10.71
C HIS A 617 7.16 12.89 9.29
N ALA A 618 8.23 12.28 8.76
CA ALA A 618 8.57 12.43 7.37
C ALA A 618 9.05 11.10 6.77
N ARG A 619 8.81 10.94 5.47
CA ARG A 619 9.29 9.82 4.66
C ARG A 619 10.17 10.38 3.55
N GLY A 620 11.32 9.76 3.34
CA GLY A 620 12.27 10.30 2.38
C GLY A 620 13.55 9.48 2.30
N LYS A 621 14.63 10.20 2.04
CA LYS A 621 16.01 9.70 2.07
C LYS A 621 16.83 10.60 3.00
N TYR A 622 17.73 10.02 3.74
CA TYR A 622 18.61 10.78 4.63
C TYR A 622 20.07 10.67 4.19
N ASP A 623 20.70 11.82 4.00
CA ASP A 623 22.13 11.93 3.80
C ASP A 623 22.81 12.32 5.13
N ALA A 624 23.49 11.33 5.73
CA ALA A 624 24.16 11.51 7.02
C ALA A 624 25.42 12.39 6.91
N ALA A 625 26.03 12.54 5.72
CA ALA A 625 27.22 13.36 5.53
C ALA A 625 26.88 14.87 5.54
N GLU A 626 25.75 15.21 4.95
CA GLU A 626 25.26 16.60 4.85
C GLU A 626 24.23 16.93 5.93
N ASN A 627 23.76 15.96 6.71
CA ASN A 627 22.64 16.05 7.66
C ASN A 627 21.38 16.61 7.00
N VAL A 628 21.04 16.08 5.82
CA VAL A 628 19.89 16.50 5.02
C VAL A 628 18.89 15.37 4.84
N PHE A 629 17.63 15.63 5.16
CA PHE A 629 16.50 14.72 4.93
C PHE A 629 15.71 15.19 3.71
N THR A 630 15.80 14.46 2.60
CA THR A 630 15.04 14.75 1.37
C THR A 630 13.69 14.05 1.44
N ALA A 631 12.64 14.81 1.72
CA ALA A 631 11.31 14.28 2.02
C ALA A 631 10.40 14.26 0.79
N TYR A 632 9.58 13.20 0.68
CA TYR A 632 8.44 13.14 -0.24
C TYR A 632 7.09 13.15 0.48
N LYS A 633 7.08 12.83 1.78
CA LYS A 633 5.95 13.00 2.69
C LYS A 633 6.42 13.69 3.95
N ILE A 634 5.62 14.63 4.46
CA ILE A 634 5.83 15.27 5.76
C ILE A 634 4.47 15.46 6.41
N GLY A 635 4.34 15.10 7.68
CA GLY A 635 3.19 15.36 8.50
C GLY A 635 3.57 16.08 9.79
N VAL A 636 2.84 17.12 10.13
CA VAL A 636 3.00 17.85 11.39
C VAL A 636 1.66 17.86 12.13
N HIS A 637 1.68 17.44 13.38
CA HIS A 637 0.54 17.54 14.28
C HIS A 637 0.66 18.80 15.12
N LEU A 638 -0.34 19.67 15.03
CA LEU A 638 -0.43 20.91 15.78
C LEU A 638 -1.52 20.82 16.86
N LEU A 639 -1.23 21.41 17.99
CA LEU A 639 -2.16 21.65 19.08
C LEU A 639 -2.55 23.12 19.04
N GLU A 640 -3.84 23.41 19.23
CA GLU A 640 -4.33 24.77 19.37
C GLU A 640 -3.73 25.43 20.63
N PRO A 641 -3.60 26.76 20.65
CA PRO A 641 -3.12 27.48 21.82
C PRO A 641 -4.05 27.23 23.01
N GLN A 642 -3.48 26.91 24.17
CA GLN A 642 -4.22 26.72 25.41
C GLN A 642 -4.70 28.05 26.01
#